data_5ef50ec1bb799008d0edc3a036f70bf8
#
_entry.id   5ef50ec1bb799008d0edc3a036f70bf8
#
_cell.length_a   1.000
_cell.length_b   1.000
_cell.length_c   1.000
_cell.angle_alpha   90.00
_cell.angle_beta   90.00
_cell.angle_gamma   90.00
#
_symmetry.space_group_name_H-M   'P 1'
#
loop_
_entity.id
_entity.type
_entity.pdbx_description
1 polymer ?
#
loop_
_entity_poly.entity_id
_entity_poly.type
_entity_poly.pdbx_seq_one_letter_code
_entity_poly.pdbx_strand_id
1 'polypeptide(L)'
;MSQNRLGIAGALTRAFISSPLTPLFLVAAFAFGLVALTALPREEEPQISVPMVDIAVRADGLKAEDAVKLVTEPLEIIVKGIDGVEHVYSQTADDQVLVTARFLVGTSADAAVLRVHDKLRANMDRIPLGIPEPQIVGRGIDDVAIVSLTLTPKPQAAARIGGAELTRVALALKAEISTIEDVGLTYLVGAVEETIRIAPDPARLALHGVTLQQLAAKVGGANRAFPAGNVRDKGEQIMLVAGETLATPAAIGNLLLTARDGRPVYVRDVATVEFVAEPAEALVSTVTRGEDGQVARVPAVTLAIAKRAGANAVTVAHAILARVSALEGALIPPEIAVEVTRDYGETANEKANELLFHLGLATISIILLVWVAIGRREAVVVAVVIPVTILLTLFASWAMGYTLNRVSLFALIFSIGILVDDAIVVIENIARHWAMGDGRDRRQAAIEAVAEVGNPTIVATLTVVAALLPMLFVSGMMGPYMSPIPANASAAMTFSFFVAVMVTPWLMLKAAGKAPVHGAHDHADGGLLGRVYASAARPVLASKARSWAFLLAVGVLTLASLALFYTRDVTVKLLPFDNKSELSVVIDLPEGASVEDTDAVAQRVAATVLAMDEVRSVQTHAGAAAPFNFNGLVRHSFHRTAPQMGEVAINLRPKGERARASHAIALDIRQRIAGIAMPEGTALKVVEPPPGPPVMATLLAEIYGPDAATRRAVAEKVEAAFRSVPFIVDIDNSYGTAARRLRATISTDDLEFFRVEEADVLDTIAILNGGMTVGYSHRGEGRRPLPIRIERPRAERRLDERFLTTPIPANVLPGDRGVVELGDVVRVAEERASLPVFRRNGRAAEMVTAELAGDFEAPLYGMLSVQAVIDTQDWGDLPKPQISLHGQPGDERAP
;
A
#
# COMPACT_ATOMS: atom_id res chain seq x y z
N MET A 1 -69.06 1.85 12.34
CA MET A 1 -67.85 2.44 11.75
C MET A 1 -66.65 1.85 12.48
N SER A 2 -65.99 0.85 11.85
CA SER A 2 -64.78 0.23 12.41
C SER A 2 -63.68 1.29 12.51
N GLN A 3 -63.08 1.47 13.71
CA GLN A 3 -61.87 2.22 13.85
C GLN A 3 -60.80 1.54 12.96
N ASN A 4 -60.53 2.12 11.79
CA ASN A 4 -59.43 1.72 10.96
C ASN A 4 -58.13 1.76 11.83
N ARG A 5 -57.54 0.60 12.09
CA ARG A 5 -56.23 0.53 12.78
C ARG A 5 -55.21 1.21 11.88
N LEU A 6 -54.81 2.39 12.28
CA LEU A 6 -53.89 3.26 11.52
C LEU A 6 -52.50 2.66 11.28
N GLY A 7 -52.18 1.49 11.78
CA GLY A 7 -50.86 0.93 11.72
C GLY A 7 -49.80 1.83 12.35
N ILE A 8 -48.55 1.39 12.34
CA ILE A 8 -47.41 2.14 12.93
C ILE A 8 -47.15 3.46 12.17
N ALA A 9 -47.12 3.41 10.82
CA ALA A 9 -46.88 4.58 9.99
C ALA A 9 -47.93 5.68 10.16
N GLY A 10 -49.22 5.32 10.08
CA GLY A 10 -50.30 6.28 10.28
C GLY A 10 -50.36 6.85 11.71
N ALA A 11 -50.00 6.07 12.74
CA ALA A 11 -49.89 6.55 14.10
C ALA A 11 -48.76 7.57 14.28
N LEU A 12 -47.59 7.31 13.71
CA LEU A 12 -46.46 8.26 13.67
C LEU A 12 -46.84 9.54 12.90
N THR A 13 -47.46 9.41 11.73
CA THR A 13 -47.90 10.58 10.96
C THR A 13 -48.92 11.41 11.77
N ARG A 14 -49.87 10.80 12.45
CA ARG A 14 -50.83 11.49 13.29
C ARG A 14 -50.16 12.30 14.41
N ALA A 15 -49.10 11.74 15.02
CA ALA A 15 -48.35 12.39 16.09
C ALA A 15 -47.55 13.61 15.61
N PHE A 16 -46.98 13.54 14.40
CA PHE A 16 -46.01 14.54 13.91
C PHE A 16 -46.59 15.55 12.91
N ILE A 17 -47.65 15.22 12.18
CA ILE A 17 -48.20 16.05 11.08
C ILE A 17 -48.56 17.49 11.50
N SER A 18 -48.88 17.71 12.76
CA SER A 18 -49.20 19.04 13.34
C SER A 18 -48.35 19.39 14.54
N SER A 19 -47.36 18.58 14.86
CA SER A 19 -46.47 18.78 15.99
C SER A 19 -45.52 19.96 15.75
N PRO A 20 -45.27 20.82 16.73
CA PRO A 20 -44.22 21.84 16.64
C PRO A 20 -42.83 21.24 16.66
N LEU A 21 -42.66 19.95 16.99
CA LEU A 21 -41.40 19.24 16.97
C LEU A 21 -40.96 18.89 15.51
N THR A 22 -41.89 18.75 14.58
CA THR A 22 -41.53 18.36 13.18
C THR A 22 -40.62 19.37 12.49
N PRO A 23 -40.90 20.70 12.50
CA PRO A 23 -39.95 21.68 11.95
C PRO A 23 -38.62 21.71 12.73
N LEU A 24 -38.64 21.47 14.04
CA LEU A 24 -37.43 21.42 14.87
C LEU A 24 -36.56 20.22 14.45
N PHE A 25 -37.16 19.02 14.24
CA PHE A 25 -36.45 17.86 13.72
C PHE A 25 -35.87 18.11 12.34
N LEU A 26 -36.60 18.79 11.46
CA LEU A 26 -36.11 19.15 10.13
C LEU A 26 -34.85 20.04 10.22
N VAL A 27 -34.92 21.09 11.05
CA VAL A 27 -33.78 22.01 11.26
C VAL A 27 -32.58 21.27 11.91
N ALA A 28 -32.85 20.44 12.91
CA ALA A 28 -31.82 19.62 13.58
C ALA A 28 -31.17 18.63 12.62
N ALA A 29 -31.96 17.95 11.78
CA ALA A 29 -31.44 17.04 10.76
C ALA A 29 -30.53 17.75 9.78
N PHE A 30 -30.91 18.95 9.34
CA PHE A 30 -30.06 19.79 8.47
C PHE A 30 -28.78 20.23 9.17
N ALA A 31 -28.86 20.67 10.42
CA ALA A 31 -27.70 21.14 11.19
C ALA A 31 -26.72 20.00 11.47
N PHE A 32 -27.19 18.86 11.97
CA PHE A 32 -26.34 17.68 12.21
C PHE A 32 -25.70 17.13 10.94
N GLY A 33 -26.48 17.08 9.85
CA GLY A 33 -25.96 16.65 8.56
C GLY A 33 -24.91 17.60 7.99
N LEU A 34 -25.08 18.91 8.15
CA LEU A 34 -24.10 19.89 7.70
C LEU A 34 -22.80 19.80 8.52
N VAL A 35 -22.92 19.63 9.85
CA VAL A 35 -21.75 19.34 10.71
C VAL A 35 -21.05 18.08 10.26
N ALA A 36 -21.79 16.99 10.01
CA ALA A 36 -21.20 15.74 9.53
C ALA A 36 -20.47 15.90 8.17
N LEU A 37 -21.05 16.66 7.23
CA LEU A 37 -20.45 16.91 5.91
C LEU A 37 -19.09 17.60 6.03
N THR A 38 -18.90 18.46 7.04
CA THR A 38 -17.63 19.17 7.28
C THR A 38 -16.67 18.37 8.17
N ALA A 39 -17.22 17.57 9.10
CA ALA A 39 -16.43 16.80 10.06
C ALA A 39 -15.94 15.43 9.54
N LEU A 40 -16.63 14.85 8.54
CA LEU A 40 -16.25 13.57 7.96
C LEU A 40 -14.86 13.67 7.27
N PRO A 41 -13.86 12.87 7.70
CA PRO A 41 -12.58 12.82 7.02
C PRO A 41 -12.75 12.34 5.57
N ARG A 42 -12.08 13.00 4.64
CA ARG A 42 -12.04 12.60 3.23
C ARG A 42 -10.78 11.79 2.98
N GLU A 43 -10.96 10.63 2.37
CA GLU A 43 -9.89 9.68 2.09
C GLU A 43 -10.10 9.03 0.72
N GLU A 44 -9.05 8.51 0.14
CA GLU A 44 -9.17 7.79 -1.13
C GLU A 44 -9.76 6.39 -0.91
N GLU A 45 -9.20 5.65 0.05
CA GLU A 45 -9.57 4.27 0.38
C GLU A 45 -10.20 4.19 1.77
N PRO A 46 -11.07 3.18 2.02
CA PRO A 46 -11.58 2.92 3.36
C PRO A 46 -10.46 2.59 4.36
N GLN A 47 -10.58 3.06 5.59
CA GLN A 47 -9.67 2.72 6.70
C GLN A 47 -9.88 1.25 7.12
N ILE A 48 -8.98 0.38 6.64
CA ILE A 48 -9.03 -1.05 6.98
C ILE A 48 -7.86 -1.34 7.91
N SER A 49 -8.15 -1.57 9.19
CA SER A 49 -7.12 -1.99 10.13
C SER A 49 -6.86 -3.48 9.98
N VAL A 50 -5.83 -3.84 9.24
CA VAL A 50 -5.27 -5.19 9.15
C VAL A 50 -3.78 -5.08 9.47
N PRO A 51 -3.42 -5.06 10.76
CA PRO A 51 -2.03 -4.90 11.12
C PRO A 51 -1.21 -6.11 10.68
N MET A 52 -0.15 -5.82 9.96
CA MET A 52 0.93 -6.77 9.69
C MET A 52 2.15 -6.34 10.49
N VAL A 53 2.72 -7.27 11.21
CA VAL A 53 3.92 -7.02 12.02
C VAL A 53 5.03 -7.89 11.49
N ASP A 54 6.04 -7.25 10.94
CA ASP A 54 7.24 -7.88 10.41
C ASP A 54 8.28 -8.02 11.51
N ILE A 55 8.85 -9.20 11.61
CA ILE A 55 9.89 -9.59 12.56
C ILE A 55 11.09 -10.01 11.72
N ALA A 56 12.02 -9.09 11.52
CA ALA A 56 13.24 -9.33 10.76
C ALA A 56 14.39 -9.73 11.68
N VAL A 57 15.06 -10.82 11.36
CA VAL A 57 16.20 -11.33 12.12
C VAL A 57 17.36 -11.58 11.18
N ARG A 58 18.53 -11.08 11.57
CA ARG A 58 19.79 -11.48 10.93
C ARG A 58 20.25 -12.80 11.52
N ALA A 59 20.50 -13.75 10.64
CA ALA A 59 20.94 -15.11 10.99
C ALA A 59 22.32 -15.38 10.38
N ASP A 60 23.26 -14.45 10.61
CA ASP A 60 24.56 -14.40 9.98
C ASP A 60 25.28 -15.77 10.06
N GLY A 61 25.74 -16.26 8.91
CA GLY A 61 26.44 -17.53 8.77
C GLY A 61 25.55 -18.77 8.63
N LEU A 62 24.24 -18.66 8.84
CA LEU A 62 23.32 -19.77 8.66
C LEU A 62 22.83 -19.88 7.20
N LYS A 63 22.81 -21.11 6.69
CA LYS A 63 22.09 -21.43 5.46
C LYS A 63 20.59 -21.42 5.72
N ALA A 64 19.79 -21.18 4.68
CA ALA A 64 18.33 -21.07 4.81
C ALA A 64 17.70 -22.27 5.54
N GLU A 65 18.13 -23.49 5.24
CA GLU A 65 17.59 -24.70 5.89
C GLU A 65 17.88 -24.79 7.39
N ASP A 66 19.07 -24.33 7.82
CA ASP A 66 19.46 -24.28 9.23
C ASP A 66 18.76 -23.12 9.95
N ALA A 67 18.70 -21.95 9.29
CA ALA A 67 17.98 -20.80 9.80
C ALA A 67 16.48 -21.08 10.00
N VAL A 68 15.87 -21.90 9.13
CA VAL A 68 14.47 -22.35 9.33
C VAL A 68 14.31 -23.09 10.64
N LYS A 69 15.18 -24.06 10.94
CA LYS A 69 15.06 -24.90 12.14
C LYS A 69 15.42 -24.14 13.42
N LEU A 70 16.48 -23.32 13.35
CA LEU A 70 17.05 -22.67 14.54
C LEU A 70 16.36 -21.35 14.90
N VAL A 71 15.83 -20.63 13.92
CA VAL A 71 15.30 -19.29 14.12
C VAL A 71 13.83 -19.19 13.70
N THR A 72 13.50 -19.59 12.46
CA THR A 72 12.17 -19.39 11.90
C THR A 72 11.09 -20.19 12.61
N GLU A 73 11.28 -21.51 12.80
CA GLU A 73 10.29 -22.37 13.47
C GLU A 73 10.02 -21.95 14.91
N PRO A 74 11.03 -21.66 15.76
CA PRO A 74 10.80 -21.10 17.09
C PRO A 74 10.00 -19.80 17.06
N LEU A 75 10.33 -18.87 16.15
CA LEU A 75 9.61 -17.61 16.00
C LEU A 75 8.16 -17.82 15.57
N GLU A 76 7.91 -18.67 14.56
CA GLU A 76 6.54 -18.99 14.11
C GLU A 76 5.68 -19.53 15.26
N ILE A 77 6.23 -20.42 16.08
CA ILE A 77 5.53 -21.00 17.25
C ILE A 77 5.19 -19.91 18.27
N ILE A 78 6.15 -19.02 18.57
CA ILE A 78 5.94 -17.93 19.51
C ILE A 78 4.84 -16.98 18.98
N VAL A 79 4.95 -16.58 17.72
CA VAL A 79 4.05 -15.63 17.07
C VAL A 79 2.65 -16.20 16.89
N LYS A 80 2.53 -17.47 16.49
CA LYS A 80 1.22 -18.14 16.35
C LYS A 80 0.46 -18.24 17.69
N GLY A 81 1.17 -18.25 18.79
CA GLY A 81 0.60 -18.25 20.14
C GLY A 81 0.16 -16.87 20.65
N ILE A 82 0.11 -15.83 19.81
CA ILE A 82 -0.35 -14.48 20.17
C ILE A 82 -1.84 -14.35 19.85
N ASP A 83 -2.62 -13.86 20.81
CA ASP A 83 -4.05 -13.61 20.61
C ASP A 83 -4.29 -12.61 19.50
N GLY A 84 -5.17 -12.98 18.57
CA GLY A 84 -5.55 -12.18 17.42
C GLY A 84 -4.65 -12.37 16.19
N VAL A 85 -3.64 -13.22 16.23
CA VAL A 85 -2.88 -13.62 15.03
C VAL A 85 -3.71 -14.61 14.20
N GLU A 86 -4.05 -14.19 13.00
CA GLU A 86 -4.81 -14.98 12.02
C GLU A 86 -3.87 -15.92 11.26
N HIS A 87 -2.82 -15.33 10.66
CA HIS A 87 -1.83 -16.05 9.87
C HIS A 87 -0.41 -15.65 10.24
N VAL A 88 0.50 -16.59 10.10
CA VAL A 88 1.94 -16.38 10.19
C VAL A 88 2.56 -16.80 8.85
N TYR A 89 3.27 -15.87 8.22
CA TYR A 89 4.07 -16.10 7.03
C TYR A 89 5.54 -16.00 7.39
N SER A 90 6.38 -16.78 6.77
CA SER A 90 7.82 -16.60 6.89
C SER A 90 8.54 -16.81 5.58
N GLN A 91 9.61 -16.05 5.39
CA GLN A 91 10.55 -16.20 4.29
C GLN A 91 11.96 -16.23 4.88
N THR A 92 12.66 -17.32 4.63
CA THR A 92 14.01 -17.55 5.15
C THR A 92 14.97 -17.71 3.98
N ALA A 93 15.98 -16.86 3.94
CA ALA A 93 17.10 -16.93 3.02
C ALA A 93 18.39 -17.18 3.82
N ASP A 94 19.51 -17.39 3.13
CA ASP A 94 20.82 -17.39 3.79
C ASP A 94 21.00 -16.07 4.54
N ASP A 95 21.44 -16.14 5.79
CA ASP A 95 21.74 -15.02 6.66
C ASP A 95 20.54 -14.13 7.09
N GLN A 96 19.30 -14.43 6.63
CA GLN A 96 18.13 -13.60 6.88
C GLN A 96 16.86 -14.41 7.13
N VAL A 97 16.09 -13.97 8.13
CA VAL A 97 14.77 -14.50 8.45
C VAL A 97 13.77 -13.35 8.56
N LEU A 98 12.67 -13.48 7.86
CA LEU A 98 11.52 -12.58 7.99
C LEU A 98 10.30 -13.40 8.40
N VAL A 99 9.70 -13.06 9.54
CA VAL A 99 8.42 -13.63 9.98
C VAL A 99 7.40 -12.52 10.04
N THR A 100 6.28 -12.67 9.34
CA THR A 100 5.17 -11.70 9.32
C THR A 100 3.97 -12.25 10.04
N ALA A 101 3.55 -11.56 11.10
CA ALA A 101 2.30 -11.82 11.80
C ALA A 101 1.17 -10.99 11.21
N ARG A 102 0.18 -11.64 10.61
CA ARG A 102 -1.05 -10.99 10.19
C ARG A 102 -2.12 -11.17 11.28
N PHE A 103 -2.65 -10.06 11.74
CA PHE A 103 -3.69 -10.06 12.77
C PHE A 103 -5.10 -10.04 12.15
N LEU A 104 -6.06 -10.45 12.96
CA LEU A 104 -7.49 -10.35 12.63
C LEU A 104 -7.86 -8.90 12.31
N VAL A 105 -8.73 -8.76 11.34
CA VAL A 105 -9.28 -7.46 10.93
C VAL A 105 -9.95 -6.76 12.10
N GLY A 106 -9.66 -5.44 12.27
CA GLY A 106 -10.17 -4.64 13.39
C GLY A 106 -9.24 -4.61 14.62
N THR A 107 -8.15 -5.38 14.63
CA THR A 107 -7.10 -5.21 15.65
C THR A 107 -6.40 -3.87 15.43
N SER A 108 -6.11 -3.11 16.50
CA SER A 108 -5.33 -1.88 16.34
C SER A 108 -3.86 -2.21 16.07
N ALA A 109 -3.20 -1.40 15.23
CA ALA A 109 -1.78 -1.59 14.90
C ALA A 109 -0.88 -1.54 16.13
N ASP A 110 -1.13 -0.59 17.04
CA ASP A 110 -0.37 -0.45 18.29
C ASP A 110 -0.50 -1.68 19.19
N ALA A 111 -1.73 -2.20 19.34
CA ALA A 111 -1.95 -3.41 20.13
C ALA A 111 -1.26 -4.64 19.51
N ALA A 112 -1.25 -4.75 18.17
CA ALA A 112 -0.57 -5.83 17.46
C ALA A 112 0.94 -5.79 17.70
N VAL A 113 1.56 -4.63 17.49
CA VAL A 113 3.02 -4.44 17.72
C VAL A 113 3.39 -4.73 19.17
N LEU A 114 2.62 -4.19 20.12
CA LEU A 114 2.87 -4.40 21.55
C LEU A 114 2.80 -5.90 21.95
N ARG A 115 1.78 -6.62 21.46
CA ARG A 115 1.62 -8.05 21.72
C ARG A 115 2.79 -8.87 21.16
N VAL A 116 3.26 -8.53 19.96
CA VAL A 116 4.42 -9.18 19.34
C VAL A 116 5.69 -8.91 20.16
N HIS A 117 5.95 -7.66 20.52
CA HIS A 117 7.10 -7.29 21.37
C HIS A 117 7.10 -8.04 22.69
N ASP A 118 5.98 -8.03 23.40
CA ASP A 118 5.84 -8.65 24.73
C ASP A 118 6.10 -10.16 24.65
N LYS A 119 5.46 -10.82 23.67
CA LYS A 119 5.56 -12.26 23.50
C LYS A 119 6.96 -12.71 23.07
N LEU A 120 7.59 -11.98 22.14
CA LEU A 120 8.95 -12.28 21.72
C LEU A 120 9.94 -12.08 22.86
N ARG A 121 9.87 -10.95 23.56
CA ARG A 121 10.79 -10.66 24.67
C ARG A 121 10.68 -11.67 25.82
N ALA A 122 9.48 -12.18 26.08
CA ALA A 122 9.24 -13.20 27.08
C ALA A 122 9.77 -14.60 26.68
N ASN A 123 10.18 -14.82 25.43
CA ASN A 123 10.62 -16.11 24.90
C ASN A 123 11.95 -16.02 24.13
N MET A 124 12.77 -14.99 24.40
CA MET A 124 14.08 -14.83 23.74
C MET A 124 15.05 -15.95 24.04
N ASP A 125 14.86 -16.66 25.17
CA ASP A 125 15.62 -17.86 25.56
C ASP A 125 15.49 -19.04 24.58
N ARG A 126 14.47 -19.01 23.72
CA ARG A 126 14.25 -20.04 22.69
C ARG A 126 15.02 -19.77 21.39
N ILE A 127 15.59 -18.59 21.24
CA ILE A 127 16.41 -18.20 20.09
C ILE A 127 17.88 -18.47 20.45
N PRO A 128 18.68 -19.09 19.56
CA PRO A 128 20.08 -19.42 19.85
C PRO A 128 20.92 -18.21 20.22
N LEU A 129 21.85 -18.38 21.15
CA LEU A 129 22.87 -17.37 21.46
C LEU A 129 23.68 -17.02 20.19
N GLY A 130 23.94 -15.74 19.99
CA GLY A 130 24.61 -15.22 18.80
C GLY A 130 23.69 -14.68 17.71
N ILE A 131 22.40 -15.00 17.75
CA ILE A 131 21.38 -14.36 16.90
C ILE A 131 21.00 -13.02 17.53
N PRO A 132 21.09 -11.88 16.81
CA PRO A 132 20.73 -10.59 17.34
C PRO A 132 19.22 -10.48 17.63
N GLU A 133 18.86 -9.52 18.49
CA GLU A 133 17.46 -9.24 18.83
C GLU A 133 16.66 -8.92 17.54
N PRO A 134 15.49 -9.54 17.35
CA PRO A 134 14.64 -9.30 16.19
C PRO A 134 14.23 -7.83 16.07
N GLN A 135 14.29 -7.30 14.86
CA GLN A 135 13.72 -6.00 14.55
C GLN A 135 12.22 -6.17 14.26
N ILE A 136 11.39 -5.52 15.06
CA ILE A 136 9.94 -5.61 14.95
C ILE A 136 9.41 -4.32 14.35
N VAL A 137 8.71 -4.41 13.21
CA VAL A 137 8.15 -3.29 12.48
C VAL A 137 6.68 -3.55 12.20
N GLY A 138 5.81 -2.78 12.83
CA GLY A 138 4.39 -2.76 12.47
C GLY A 138 4.17 -1.85 11.26
N ARG A 139 3.33 -2.30 10.32
CA ARG A 139 2.88 -1.53 9.17
C ARG A 139 1.37 -1.57 9.07
N GLY A 140 0.79 -0.40 8.83
CA GLY A 140 -0.65 -0.23 8.67
C GLY A 140 -1.00 0.66 7.47
N ILE A 141 -2.30 0.80 7.21
CA ILE A 141 -2.79 1.68 6.13
C ILE A 141 -2.42 3.15 6.39
N ASP A 142 -2.27 3.53 7.65
CA ASP A 142 -1.88 4.90 8.04
C ASP A 142 -0.41 5.22 7.72
N ASP A 143 0.42 4.19 7.42
CA ASP A 143 1.81 4.37 6.98
C ASP A 143 1.94 4.55 5.46
N VAL A 144 0.85 4.39 4.72
CA VAL A 144 0.81 4.62 3.27
C VAL A 144 0.99 6.12 3.00
N ALA A 145 1.99 6.45 2.16
CA ALA A 145 2.25 7.82 1.78
C ALA A 145 1.09 8.44 1.00
N ILE A 146 0.44 9.45 1.56
CA ILE A 146 -0.62 10.23 0.89
C ILE A 146 -0.05 11.30 -0.02
N VAL A 147 1.14 11.83 0.30
CA VAL A 147 1.89 12.77 -0.54
C VAL A 147 3.31 12.27 -0.73
N SER A 148 3.79 12.30 -1.97
CA SER A 148 5.19 12.04 -2.30
C SER A 148 5.77 13.25 -3.04
N LEU A 149 6.87 13.77 -2.51
CA LEU A 149 7.59 14.93 -3.03
C LEU A 149 8.94 14.47 -3.56
N THR A 150 9.16 14.57 -4.85
CA THR A 150 10.43 14.17 -5.48
C THR A 150 11.27 15.39 -5.78
N LEU A 151 12.44 15.43 -5.16
CA LEU A 151 13.45 16.47 -5.33
C LEU A 151 14.41 16.05 -6.45
N THR A 152 14.60 16.94 -7.42
CA THR A 152 15.52 16.75 -8.55
C THR A 152 16.29 18.02 -8.82
N PRO A 153 17.52 17.97 -9.39
CA PRO A 153 18.19 19.16 -9.87
C PRO A 153 17.50 19.69 -11.13
N LYS A 154 17.37 21.01 -11.26
CA LYS A 154 16.95 21.61 -12.51
C LYS A 154 18.00 21.39 -13.60
N PRO A 155 17.64 21.39 -14.89
CA PRO A 155 18.57 21.05 -15.98
C PRO A 155 19.89 21.85 -15.94
N GLN A 156 19.84 23.14 -15.59
CA GLN A 156 21.03 23.98 -15.51
C GLN A 156 21.97 23.63 -14.34
N ALA A 157 21.45 22.94 -13.33
CA ALA A 157 22.17 22.57 -12.11
C ALA A 157 22.54 21.08 -12.05
N ALA A 158 22.08 20.26 -12.99
CA ALA A 158 22.23 18.81 -12.98
C ALA A 158 23.69 18.32 -12.88
N ALA A 159 24.65 19.09 -13.40
CA ALA A 159 26.06 18.76 -13.29
C ALA A 159 26.69 19.10 -11.92
N ARG A 160 26.03 19.91 -11.08
CA ARG A 160 26.58 20.39 -9.81
C ARG A 160 25.88 19.80 -8.59
N ILE A 161 24.57 19.52 -8.71
CA ILE A 161 23.75 19.02 -7.62
C ILE A 161 23.61 17.51 -7.76
N GLY A 162 24.21 16.80 -6.81
CA GLY A 162 24.12 15.33 -6.73
C GLY A 162 23.13 14.86 -5.68
N GLY A 163 23.07 13.53 -5.50
CA GLY A 163 22.15 12.89 -4.54
C GLY A 163 22.36 13.34 -3.08
N ALA A 164 23.62 13.66 -2.70
CA ALA A 164 23.92 14.12 -1.33
C ALA A 164 23.33 15.49 -1.02
N GLU A 165 23.42 16.45 -1.96
CA GLU A 165 22.77 17.76 -1.82
C GLU A 165 21.27 17.64 -1.73
N LEU A 166 20.67 16.84 -2.63
CA LEU A 166 19.22 16.56 -2.61
C LEU A 166 18.80 15.96 -1.27
N THR A 167 19.61 15.03 -0.74
CA THR A 167 19.34 14.40 0.57
C THR A 167 19.38 15.41 1.72
N ARG A 168 20.33 16.32 1.72
CA ARG A 168 20.42 17.38 2.75
C ARG A 168 19.18 18.27 2.75
N VAL A 169 18.74 18.70 1.58
CA VAL A 169 17.51 19.51 1.42
C VAL A 169 16.27 18.69 1.80
N ALA A 170 16.18 17.44 1.37
CA ALA A 170 15.07 16.56 1.70
C ALA A 170 14.95 16.27 3.21
N LEU A 171 16.07 16.11 3.93
CA LEU A 171 16.09 15.97 5.39
C LEU A 171 15.65 17.24 6.11
N ALA A 172 16.03 18.41 5.61
CA ALA A 172 15.58 19.67 6.16
C ALA A 172 14.08 19.87 5.92
N LEU A 173 13.61 19.57 4.70
CA LEU A 173 12.19 19.60 4.35
C LEU A 173 11.38 18.60 5.17
N LYS A 174 11.87 17.36 5.35
CA LYS A 174 11.26 16.35 6.20
C LYS A 174 11.01 16.87 7.62
N ALA A 175 12.00 17.53 8.22
CA ALA A 175 11.88 18.05 9.58
C ALA A 175 10.80 19.15 9.69
N GLU A 176 10.71 20.03 8.69
CA GLU A 176 9.67 21.06 8.64
C GLU A 176 8.27 20.47 8.45
N ILE A 177 8.12 19.51 7.53
CA ILE A 177 6.84 18.84 7.28
C ILE A 177 6.38 18.01 8.48
N SER A 178 7.30 17.40 9.21
CA SER A 178 6.97 16.60 10.41
C SER A 178 6.41 17.44 11.56
N THR A 179 6.46 18.77 11.50
CA THR A 179 5.83 19.68 12.48
C THR A 179 4.37 19.98 12.17
N ILE A 180 3.88 19.63 10.98
CA ILE A 180 2.49 19.85 10.58
C ILE A 180 1.60 18.89 11.36
N GLU A 181 0.49 19.40 11.87
CA GLU A 181 -0.52 18.61 12.58
C GLU A 181 -1.04 17.48 11.68
N ASP A 182 -1.27 16.30 12.26
CA ASP A 182 -1.76 15.10 11.59
C ASP A 182 -0.82 14.47 10.54
N VAL A 183 0.38 14.98 10.36
CA VAL A 183 1.42 14.24 9.61
C VAL A 183 1.87 13.04 10.44
N GLY A 184 1.87 11.86 9.79
CA GLY A 184 2.27 10.57 10.35
C GLY A 184 3.72 10.21 9.98
N LEU A 185 3.90 8.98 9.48
CA LEU A 185 5.20 8.49 9.05
C LEU A 185 5.77 9.32 7.90
N THR A 186 7.04 9.70 8.02
CA THR A 186 7.80 10.36 6.95
C THR A 186 9.11 9.63 6.71
N TYR A 187 9.41 9.31 5.44
CA TYR A 187 10.66 8.63 5.09
C TYR A 187 11.18 9.10 3.73
N LEU A 188 12.48 8.86 3.49
CA LEU A 188 13.14 9.21 2.24
C LEU A 188 13.43 7.94 1.43
N VAL A 189 13.27 8.05 0.12
CA VAL A 189 13.67 7.04 -0.85
C VAL A 189 14.73 7.65 -1.78
N GLY A 190 15.81 6.90 -2.04
CA GLY A 190 16.93 7.39 -2.85
C GLY A 190 17.87 8.34 -2.12
N ALA A 191 17.76 8.43 -0.80
CA ALA A 191 18.69 9.24 -0.01
C ALA A 191 20.12 8.69 -0.09
N VAL A 192 21.06 9.57 -0.38
CA VAL A 192 22.49 9.27 -0.42
C VAL A 192 23.14 9.80 0.84
N GLU A 193 23.85 8.93 1.56
CA GLU A 193 24.55 9.31 2.78
C GLU A 193 25.99 9.75 2.49
N GLU A 194 26.38 10.85 3.14
CA GLU A 194 27.78 11.30 3.10
C GLU A 194 28.57 10.58 4.19
N THR A 195 29.82 10.23 3.89
CA THR A 195 30.75 9.61 4.84
C THR A 195 32.14 10.19 4.69
N ILE A 196 32.95 10.14 5.75
CA ILE A 196 34.39 10.28 5.63
C ILE A 196 34.94 8.88 5.40
N ARG A 197 35.34 8.61 4.17
CA ARG A 197 35.94 7.34 3.78
C ARG A 197 37.44 7.37 4.02
N ILE A 198 37.92 6.36 4.71
CA ILE A 198 39.33 6.01 4.82
C ILE A 198 39.52 4.79 3.91
N ALA A 199 40.05 5.00 2.71
CA ALA A 199 40.30 3.93 1.74
C ALA A 199 41.72 3.38 1.94
N PRO A 200 41.90 2.19 2.57
CA PRO A 200 43.20 1.61 2.82
C PRO A 200 43.80 1.07 1.52
N ASP A 201 45.10 1.27 1.37
CA ASP A 201 45.90 0.67 0.30
C ASP A 201 46.67 -0.54 0.85
N PRO A 202 46.29 -1.79 0.48
CA PRO A 202 46.93 -3.00 1.00
C PRO A 202 48.43 -3.04 0.79
N ALA A 203 48.95 -2.56 -0.36
CA ALA A 203 50.38 -2.54 -0.66
C ALA A 203 51.13 -1.57 0.25
N ARG A 204 50.56 -0.39 0.53
CA ARG A 204 51.14 0.57 1.48
C ARG A 204 51.05 0.08 2.93
N LEU A 205 49.95 -0.57 3.29
CA LEU A 205 49.80 -1.21 4.61
C LEU A 205 50.89 -2.24 4.81
N ALA A 206 51.11 -3.14 3.84
CA ALA A 206 52.18 -4.14 3.88
C ALA A 206 53.60 -3.51 3.93
N LEU A 207 53.84 -2.49 3.10
CA LEU A 207 55.12 -1.77 3.09
C LEU A 207 55.50 -1.19 4.47
N HIS A 208 54.50 -0.65 5.19
CA HIS A 208 54.69 -0.06 6.50
C HIS A 208 54.45 -1.04 7.67
N GLY A 209 54.09 -2.27 7.41
CA GLY A 209 53.75 -3.27 8.42
C GLY A 209 52.60 -2.85 9.34
N VAL A 210 51.61 -2.18 8.77
CA VAL A 210 50.37 -1.71 9.47
C VAL A 210 49.21 -2.58 9.08
N THR A 211 48.39 -2.98 10.06
CA THR A 211 47.19 -3.77 9.84
C THR A 211 45.92 -2.91 9.85
N LEU A 212 44.83 -3.44 9.31
CA LEU A 212 43.54 -2.75 9.33
C LEU A 212 43.01 -2.57 10.75
N GLN A 213 43.25 -3.52 11.65
CA GLN A 213 42.91 -3.41 13.07
C GLN A 213 43.64 -2.26 13.76
N GLN A 214 44.93 -2.10 13.46
CA GLN A 214 45.71 -0.98 14.01
C GLN A 214 45.19 0.36 13.50
N LEU A 215 44.83 0.44 12.22
CA LEU A 215 44.23 1.62 11.60
C LEU A 215 42.88 1.94 12.26
N ALA A 216 42.01 0.94 12.40
CA ALA A 216 40.68 1.09 13.00
C ALA A 216 40.75 1.52 14.48
N ALA A 217 41.59 0.84 15.26
CA ALA A 217 41.81 1.17 16.67
C ALA A 217 42.38 2.59 16.87
N LYS A 218 43.29 3.00 16.00
CA LYS A 218 43.91 4.33 16.09
C LYS A 218 42.93 5.45 15.77
N VAL A 219 42.15 5.29 14.68
CA VAL A 219 41.15 6.30 14.29
C VAL A 219 40.01 6.36 15.32
N GLY A 220 39.48 5.22 15.74
CA GLY A 220 38.45 5.16 16.77
C GLY A 220 38.88 5.71 18.12
N GLY A 221 40.10 5.40 18.54
CA GLY A 221 40.68 5.89 19.79
C GLY A 221 41.01 7.40 19.77
N ALA A 222 41.35 7.97 18.60
CA ALA A 222 41.61 9.40 18.45
C ALA A 222 40.33 10.25 18.36
N ASN A 223 39.19 9.65 17.99
CA ASN A 223 37.89 10.33 17.87
C ASN A 223 37.11 10.27 19.19
N ARG A 224 37.68 10.85 20.24
CA ARG A 224 37.10 10.77 21.59
C ARG A 224 37.33 12.07 22.36
N ALA A 225 36.21 12.68 22.78
CA ALA A 225 36.18 13.78 23.73
C ALA A 225 35.23 13.41 24.89
N PHE A 226 35.69 13.67 26.12
CA PHE A 226 34.86 13.34 27.31
C PHE A 226 35.16 14.27 28.48
N PRO A 227 34.16 14.50 29.36
CA PRO A 227 34.42 15.21 30.62
C PRO A 227 35.34 14.41 31.52
N ALA A 228 36.54 14.97 31.80
CA ALA A 228 37.59 14.30 32.60
C ALA A 228 37.50 14.64 34.11
N GLY A 229 36.43 15.32 34.52
CA GLY A 229 36.20 15.76 35.90
C GLY A 229 36.24 17.29 36.05
N ASN A 230 36.36 17.77 37.30
CA ASN A 230 36.38 19.20 37.58
C ASN A 230 37.66 19.59 38.23
N VAL A 231 38.23 20.72 37.80
CA VAL A 231 39.35 21.41 38.42
C VAL A 231 38.80 22.51 39.30
N ARG A 232 39.40 22.71 40.48
CA ARG A 232 39.06 23.84 41.40
C ARG A 232 40.18 24.86 41.30
N ASP A 233 39.84 26.06 40.87
CA ASP A 233 40.76 27.20 40.80
C ASP A 233 40.05 28.47 41.29
N LYS A 234 40.69 29.20 42.22
CA LYS A 234 40.27 30.50 42.75
C LYS A 234 38.77 30.58 43.17
N GLY A 235 38.22 29.49 43.71
CA GLY A 235 36.82 29.41 44.15
C GLY A 235 35.82 29.01 43.05
N GLU A 236 36.28 28.74 41.85
CA GLU A 236 35.50 28.22 40.76
C GLU A 236 35.68 26.70 40.62
N GLN A 237 34.64 26.04 40.16
CA GLN A 237 34.66 24.64 39.75
C GLN A 237 34.57 24.59 38.23
N ILE A 238 35.66 24.24 37.55
CA ILE A 238 35.80 24.30 36.12
C ILE A 238 35.80 22.87 35.60
N MET A 239 34.92 22.55 34.66
CA MET A 239 34.88 21.25 34.00
C MET A 239 36.06 21.08 33.08
N LEU A 240 36.84 20.01 33.28
CA LEU A 240 37.92 19.63 32.37
C LEU A 240 37.37 18.69 31.29
N VAL A 241 37.48 19.10 30.03
CA VAL A 241 37.17 18.24 28.89
C VAL A 241 38.50 17.76 28.28
N ALA A 242 38.66 16.46 28.16
CA ALA A 242 39.86 15.86 27.57
C ALA A 242 39.55 15.24 26.21
N GLY A 243 40.46 15.39 25.26
CA GLY A 243 40.39 14.85 23.90
C GLY A 243 39.74 15.81 22.91
N GLU A 244 39.73 15.36 21.66
CA GLU A 244 39.12 16.07 20.51
C GLU A 244 38.35 15.06 19.66
N THR A 245 37.36 15.55 18.92
CA THR A 245 36.63 14.75 17.92
C THR A 245 37.13 15.09 16.53
N LEU A 246 37.22 14.07 15.69
CA LEU A 246 37.69 14.22 14.33
C LEU A 246 36.61 14.87 13.45
N ALA A 247 36.90 16.01 12.87
CA ALA A 247 35.94 16.78 12.08
C ALA A 247 36.21 16.75 10.57
N THR A 248 37.45 16.55 10.16
CA THR A 248 37.86 16.69 8.75
C THR A 248 38.74 15.53 8.28
N PRO A 249 38.74 15.22 6.95
CA PRO A 249 39.64 14.24 6.37
C PRO A 249 41.12 14.52 6.67
N ALA A 250 41.54 15.80 6.67
CA ALA A 250 42.92 16.21 6.99
C ALA A 250 43.31 15.88 8.44
N ALA A 251 42.40 16.09 9.40
CA ALA A 251 42.63 15.71 10.79
C ALA A 251 42.87 14.20 10.94
N ILE A 252 42.06 13.39 10.25
CA ILE A 252 42.18 11.92 10.24
C ILE A 252 43.51 11.52 9.55
N GLY A 253 43.78 12.08 8.37
CA GLY A 253 44.99 11.76 7.59
C GLY A 253 46.29 12.05 8.34
N ASN A 254 46.30 13.03 9.25
CA ASN A 254 47.47 13.41 10.06
C ASN A 254 47.60 12.60 11.37
N LEU A 255 46.75 11.64 11.65
CA LEU A 255 46.91 10.77 12.82
C LEU A 255 48.16 9.89 12.66
N LEU A 256 48.99 9.89 13.69
CA LEU A 256 50.18 9.03 13.74
C LEU A 256 49.75 7.60 14.05
N LEU A 257 49.99 6.67 13.14
CA LEU A 257 49.70 5.24 13.31
C LEU A 257 50.79 4.53 14.11
N THR A 258 52.01 4.67 13.65
CA THR A 258 53.16 4.00 14.21
C THR A 258 54.44 4.76 13.83
N ALA A 259 55.60 4.33 14.36
CA ALA A 259 56.90 4.75 13.90
C ALA A 259 57.69 3.51 13.50
N ARG A 260 58.28 3.53 12.31
CA ARG A 260 59.13 2.46 11.79
C ARG A 260 60.51 3.01 11.46
N ASP A 261 61.54 2.37 11.96
CA ASP A 261 62.97 2.82 11.79
C ASP A 261 63.16 4.29 12.13
N GLY A 262 62.49 4.77 13.19
CA GLY A 262 62.53 6.17 13.63
C GLY A 262 61.73 7.15 12.75
N ARG A 263 61.02 6.69 11.73
CA ARG A 263 60.15 7.51 10.86
C ARG A 263 58.68 7.37 11.23
N PRO A 264 57.96 8.48 11.39
CA PRO A 264 56.54 8.45 11.68
C PRO A 264 55.76 7.98 10.44
N VAL A 265 54.76 7.12 10.65
CA VAL A 265 53.79 6.65 9.63
C VAL A 265 52.41 7.19 10.00
N TYR A 266 51.84 7.99 9.12
CA TYR A 266 50.56 8.61 9.31
C TYR A 266 49.44 7.85 8.54
N VAL A 267 48.17 8.10 8.87
CA VAL A 267 47.04 7.50 8.13
C VAL A 267 47.10 7.78 6.63
N ARG A 268 47.45 9.00 6.23
CA ARG A 268 47.63 9.40 4.81
C ARG A 268 48.70 8.61 4.06
N ASP A 269 49.66 8.02 4.77
CA ASP A 269 50.74 7.26 4.14
C ASP A 269 50.27 5.85 3.72
N VAL A 270 49.19 5.34 4.36
CA VAL A 270 48.67 3.99 4.14
C VAL A 270 47.24 3.97 3.60
N ALA A 271 46.51 5.11 3.61
CA ALA A 271 45.14 5.23 3.17
C ALA A 271 44.85 6.60 2.55
N THR A 272 43.89 6.68 1.68
CA THR A 272 43.29 7.93 1.20
C THR A 272 42.12 8.29 2.08
N VAL A 273 42.06 9.56 2.54
CA VAL A 273 40.97 10.04 3.39
C VAL A 273 40.23 11.17 2.70
N GLU A 274 38.94 10.97 2.46
CA GLU A 274 38.13 11.92 1.68
C GLU A 274 36.67 11.97 2.14
N PHE A 275 35.99 13.10 1.87
CA PHE A 275 34.53 13.15 1.93
C PHE A 275 33.96 12.52 0.67
N VAL A 276 33.10 11.55 0.84
CA VAL A 276 32.38 10.91 -0.29
C VAL A 276 30.90 10.79 0.02
N ALA A 277 30.09 10.83 -1.02
CA ALA A 277 28.78 10.26 -0.94
C ALA A 277 28.92 8.74 -0.90
N GLU A 278 28.27 8.07 0.04
CA GLU A 278 28.35 6.61 0.13
C GLU A 278 27.95 6.00 -1.22
N PRO A 279 28.70 5.03 -1.75
CA PRO A 279 28.37 4.40 -3.02
C PRO A 279 26.94 3.85 -2.91
N ALA A 280 26.08 4.25 -3.83
CA ALA A 280 24.67 3.88 -3.80
C ALA A 280 24.53 2.37 -3.95
N GLU A 281 24.07 1.69 -2.90
CA GLU A 281 23.54 0.34 -3.00
C GLU A 281 22.17 0.34 -3.66
N ALA A 282 21.60 1.54 -3.79
CA ALA A 282 20.34 1.83 -4.45
C ALA A 282 20.51 3.01 -5.41
N LEU A 283 19.96 2.89 -6.61
CA LEU A 283 19.99 3.95 -7.62
C LEU A 283 18.55 4.43 -7.86
N VAL A 284 18.29 5.70 -7.53
CA VAL A 284 16.99 6.34 -7.76
C VAL A 284 17.18 7.54 -8.66
N SER A 285 16.41 7.59 -9.74
CA SER A 285 16.46 8.71 -10.68
C SER A 285 15.08 9.04 -11.25
N THR A 286 14.91 10.28 -11.68
CA THR A 286 13.77 10.70 -12.49
C THR A 286 14.20 10.78 -13.95
N VAL A 287 13.35 10.28 -14.82
CA VAL A 287 13.53 10.32 -16.27
C VAL A 287 12.40 11.18 -16.85
N THR A 288 12.79 12.24 -17.52
CA THR A 288 11.85 13.20 -18.15
C THR A 288 12.19 13.37 -19.61
N ARG A 289 11.20 13.75 -20.40
CA ARG A 289 11.38 14.12 -21.81
C ARG A 289 11.45 15.64 -21.90
N GLY A 290 12.56 16.15 -22.40
CA GLY A 290 12.72 17.57 -22.67
C GLY A 290 11.83 18.04 -23.85
N GLU A 291 11.65 19.35 -23.98
CA GLU A 291 10.89 19.95 -25.11
C GLU A 291 11.53 19.63 -26.46
N ASP A 292 12.83 19.36 -26.48
CA ASP A 292 13.61 18.90 -27.65
C ASP A 292 13.42 17.40 -27.96
N GLY A 293 12.59 16.71 -27.18
CA GLY A 293 12.34 15.27 -27.30
C GLY A 293 13.45 14.37 -26.74
N GLN A 294 14.52 14.93 -26.21
CA GLN A 294 15.58 14.15 -25.58
C GLN A 294 15.16 13.65 -24.19
N VAL A 295 15.59 12.44 -23.87
CA VAL A 295 15.35 11.83 -22.57
C VAL A 295 16.48 12.23 -21.63
N ALA A 296 16.14 12.98 -20.58
CA ALA A 296 17.07 13.40 -19.55
C ALA A 296 16.89 12.55 -18.30
N ARG A 297 18.00 12.06 -17.76
CA ARG A 297 18.06 11.35 -16.49
C ARG A 297 18.76 12.23 -15.45
N VAL A 298 18.11 12.40 -14.30
CA VAL A 298 18.67 13.15 -13.18
C VAL A 298 18.51 12.35 -11.87
N PRO A 299 19.46 12.48 -10.91
CA PRO A 299 19.29 11.87 -9.61
C PRO A 299 18.05 12.42 -8.91
N ALA A 300 17.39 11.58 -8.12
CA ALA A 300 16.18 11.94 -7.42
C ALA A 300 16.18 11.46 -5.98
N VAL A 301 15.59 12.26 -5.09
CA VAL A 301 15.29 11.88 -3.70
C VAL A 301 13.83 12.16 -3.44
N THR A 302 13.09 11.14 -3.05
CA THR A 302 11.65 11.25 -2.79
C THR A 302 11.38 11.27 -1.29
N LEU A 303 10.69 12.30 -0.81
CA LEU A 303 10.13 12.38 0.54
C LEU A 303 8.69 11.86 0.49
N ALA A 304 8.46 10.73 1.12
CA ALA A 304 7.16 10.11 1.28
C ALA A 304 6.56 10.52 2.63
N ILE A 305 5.28 10.93 2.62
CA ILE A 305 4.60 11.52 3.77
C ILE A 305 3.25 10.83 3.93
N ALA A 306 3.06 10.17 5.07
CA ALA A 306 1.80 9.56 5.47
C ALA A 306 1.02 10.48 6.43
N LYS A 307 -0.24 10.17 6.70
CA LYS A 307 -1.08 10.87 7.67
C LYS A 307 -1.30 10.04 8.93
N ARG A 308 -1.72 10.67 10.01
CA ARG A 308 -2.17 9.96 11.21
C ARG A 308 -3.54 9.30 10.97
N ALA A 309 -3.82 8.26 11.75
CA ALA A 309 -5.12 7.60 11.75
C ALA A 309 -6.26 8.59 12.00
N GLY A 310 -7.34 8.50 11.22
CA GLY A 310 -8.50 9.37 11.34
C GLY A 310 -8.34 10.81 10.80
N ALA A 311 -7.14 11.21 10.37
CA ALA A 311 -6.90 12.54 9.81
C ALA A 311 -7.48 12.67 8.39
N ASN A 312 -7.87 13.89 8.02
CA ASN A 312 -8.40 14.19 6.70
C ASN A 312 -7.26 14.34 5.68
N ALA A 313 -7.16 13.42 4.71
CA ALA A 313 -6.10 13.40 3.71
C ALA A 313 -6.03 14.70 2.87
N VAL A 314 -7.19 15.29 2.54
CA VAL A 314 -7.25 16.55 1.77
C VAL A 314 -6.62 17.70 2.53
N THR A 315 -6.98 17.86 3.81
CA THR A 315 -6.47 18.95 4.66
C THR A 315 -4.98 18.83 4.91
N VAL A 316 -4.51 17.61 5.20
CA VAL A 316 -3.09 17.32 5.44
C VAL A 316 -2.27 17.55 4.15
N ALA A 317 -2.73 17.06 3.01
CA ALA A 317 -2.05 17.29 1.73
C ALA A 317 -1.94 18.77 1.39
N HIS A 318 -3.03 19.54 1.52
CA HIS A 318 -3.00 20.98 1.30
C HIS A 318 -2.02 21.70 2.23
N ALA A 319 -1.98 21.34 3.52
CA ALA A 319 -1.06 21.92 4.49
C ALA A 319 0.41 21.63 4.12
N ILE A 320 0.71 20.39 3.67
CA ILE A 320 2.03 19.99 3.19
C ILE A 320 2.44 20.84 1.98
N LEU A 321 1.58 20.92 0.94
CA LEU A 321 1.90 21.65 -0.30
C LEU A 321 2.05 23.15 -0.05
N ALA A 322 1.21 23.75 0.79
CA ALA A 322 1.34 25.14 1.20
C ALA A 322 2.67 25.40 1.95
N ARG A 323 3.10 24.45 2.81
CA ARG A 323 4.38 24.56 3.52
C ARG A 323 5.56 24.44 2.56
N VAL A 324 5.52 23.50 1.59
CA VAL A 324 6.55 23.36 0.56
C VAL A 324 6.72 24.66 -0.22
N SER A 325 5.61 25.22 -0.72
CA SER A 325 5.63 26.46 -1.47
C SER A 325 6.18 27.65 -0.65
N ALA A 326 5.86 27.72 0.64
CA ALA A 326 6.41 28.75 1.54
C ALA A 326 7.92 28.60 1.81
N LEU A 327 8.48 27.41 1.59
CA LEU A 327 9.91 27.11 1.79
C LEU A 327 10.74 27.25 0.50
N GLU A 328 10.11 27.46 -0.64
CA GLU A 328 10.82 27.73 -1.91
C GLU A 328 11.64 29.00 -1.81
N GLY A 329 12.89 28.94 -2.26
CA GLY A 329 13.85 30.04 -2.19
C GLY A 329 14.48 30.30 -0.81
N ALA A 330 13.90 29.76 0.27
CA ALA A 330 14.44 29.87 1.63
C ALA A 330 15.19 28.59 2.06
N LEU A 331 14.48 27.46 2.13
CA LEU A 331 15.04 26.17 2.48
C LEU A 331 15.35 25.34 1.22
N ILE A 332 14.51 25.45 0.20
CA ILE A 332 14.66 24.76 -1.08
C ILE A 332 15.36 25.72 -2.03
N PRO A 333 16.63 25.43 -2.40
CA PRO A 333 17.37 26.27 -3.35
C PRO A 333 16.66 26.37 -4.70
N PRO A 334 16.76 27.51 -5.40
CA PRO A 334 16.11 27.71 -6.69
C PRO A 334 16.58 26.75 -7.80
N GLU A 335 17.74 26.10 -7.61
CA GLU A 335 18.31 25.09 -8.51
C GLU A 335 17.68 23.69 -8.34
N ILE A 336 16.94 23.47 -7.26
CA ILE A 336 16.24 22.20 -7.00
C ILE A 336 14.77 22.35 -7.36
N ALA A 337 14.24 21.40 -8.09
CA ALA A 337 12.82 21.26 -8.37
C ALA A 337 12.20 20.27 -7.38
N VAL A 338 11.00 20.58 -6.90
CA VAL A 338 10.19 19.66 -6.10
C VAL A 338 8.94 19.33 -6.90
N GLU A 339 8.81 18.07 -7.31
CA GLU A 339 7.65 17.56 -8.04
C GLU A 339 6.75 16.75 -7.10
N VAL A 340 5.45 17.01 -7.16
CA VAL A 340 4.46 16.17 -6.50
C VAL A 340 4.21 14.94 -7.36
N THR A 341 4.71 13.80 -6.92
CA THR A 341 4.61 12.52 -7.65
C THR A 341 3.49 11.63 -7.15
N ARG A 342 2.91 11.97 -6.00
CA ARG A 342 1.66 11.39 -5.47
C ARG A 342 0.93 12.45 -4.66
N ASP A 343 -0.40 12.56 -4.86
CA ASP A 343 -1.30 13.35 -4.02
C ASP A 343 -2.66 12.64 -3.89
N TYR A 344 -2.81 11.87 -2.84
CA TYR A 344 -4.07 11.19 -2.52
C TYR A 344 -5.11 12.15 -1.90
N GLY A 345 -4.68 13.30 -1.42
CA GLY A 345 -5.59 14.37 -1.00
C GLY A 345 -6.35 14.96 -2.19
N GLU A 346 -5.64 15.26 -3.29
CA GLU A 346 -6.26 15.72 -4.54
C GLU A 346 -7.21 14.65 -5.10
N THR A 347 -6.78 13.40 -5.20
CA THR A 347 -7.60 12.28 -5.70
C THR A 347 -8.86 12.08 -4.86
N ALA A 348 -8.74 12.11 -3.52
CA ALA A 348 -9.88 12.00 -2.60
C ALA A 348 -10.86 13.16 -2.77
N ASN A 349 -10.35 14.39 -2.93
CA ASN A 349 -11.17 15.59 -3.13
C ASN A 349 -11.88 15.57 -4.50
N GLU A 350 -11.19 15.20 -5.57
CA GLU A 350 -11.80 15.02 -6.89
C GLU A 350 -12.93 13.99 -6.85
N LYS A 351 -12.69 12.83 -6.27
CA LYS A 351 -13.70 11.76 -6.15
C LYS A 351 -14.90 12.21 -5.32
N ALA A 352 -14.66 12.87 -4.18
CA ALA A 352 -15.73 13.40 -3.36
C ALA A 352 -16.57 14.43 -4.13
N ASN A 353 -15.94 15.35 -4.84
CA ASN A 353 -16.64 16.38 -5.61
C ASN A 353 -17.38 15.81 -6.83
N GLU A 354 -16.79 14.87 -7.57
CA GLU A 354 -17.41 14.16 -8.68
C GLU A 354 -18.70 13.45 -8.23
N LEU A 355 -18.64 12.75 -7.10
CA LEU A 355 -19.75 12.01 -6.57
C LEU A 355 -20.83 12.92 -5.97
N LEU A 356 -20.45 13.99 -5.29
CA LEU A 356 -21.40 15.02 -4.82
C LEU A 356 -22.11 15.71 -5.99
N PHE A 357 -21.39 15.94 -7.11
CA PHE A 357 -22.01 16.44 -8.33
C PHE A 357 -23.03 15.48 -8.91
N HIS A 358 -22.72 14.18 -9.01
CA HIS A 358 -23.65 13.16 -9.49
C HIS A 358 -24.86 13.02 -8.53
N LEU A 359 -24.62 13.13 -7.23
CA LEU A 359 -25.67 13.16 -6.20
C LEU A 359 -26.64 14.34 -6.43
N GLY A 360 -26.08 15.54 -6.68
CA GLY A 360 -26.85 16.72 -7.00
C GLY A 360 -27.62 16.57 -8.31
N LEU A 361 -26.99 16.06 -9.35
CA LEU A 361 -27.60 15.83 -10.66
C LEU A 361 -28.77 14.83 -10.58
N ALA A 362 -28.58 13.71 -9.85
CA ALA A 362 -29.63 12.73 -9.61
C ALA A 362 -30.80 13.36 -8.85
N THR A 363 -30.54 14.13 -7.81
CA THR A 363 -31.56 14.86 -7.04
C THR A 363 -32.36 15.81 -7.93
N ILE A 364 -31.68 16.61 -8.76
CA ILE A 364 -32.32 17.56 -9.70
C ILE A 364 -33.18 16.80 -10.72
N SER A 365 -32.67 15.69 -11.26
CA SER A 365 -33.40 14.86 -12.23
C SER A 365 -34.69 14.30 -11.62
N ILE A 366 -34.62 13.83 -10.37
CA ILE A 366 -35.80 13.32 -9.64
C ILE A 366 -36.81 14.43 -9.36
N ILE A 367 -36.36 15.60 -8.91
CA ILE A 367 -37.23 16.75 -8.70
C ILE A 367 -37.94 17.16 -9.96
N LEU A 368 -37.23 17.18 -11.13
CA LEU A 368 -37.82 17.47 -12.43
C LEU A 368 -38.85 16.41 -12.85
N LEU A 369 -38.51 15.13 -12.63
CA LEU A 369 -39.43 14.03 -12.93
C LEU A 369 -40.75 14.15 -12.11
N VAL A 370 -40.63 14.38 -10.80
CA VAL A 370 -41.79 14.57 -9.91
C VAL A 370 -42.61 15.80 -10.30
N TRP A 371 -41.91 16.87 -10.70
CA TRP A 371 -42.59 18.07 -11.17
C TRP A 371 -43.48 17.78 -12.40
N VAL A 372 -42.93 17.07 -13.37
CA VAL A 372 -43.67 16.71 -14.61
C VAL A 372 -44.76 15.66 -14.36
N ALA A 373 -44.46 14.65 -13.53
CA ALA A 373 -45.35 13.50 -13.32
C ALA A 373 -46.48 13.77 -12.32
N ILE A 374 -46.20 14.49 -11.24
CA ILE A 374 -47.12 14.69 -10.12
C ILE A 374 -47.55 16.16 -10.01
N GLY A 375 -46.57 17.06 -9.82
CA GLY A 375 -46.89 18.47 -9.72
C GLY A 375 -45.78 19.32 -9.08
N ARG A 376 -45.96 20.67 -9.21
CA ARG A 376 -44.92 21.64 -8.74
C ARG A 376 -44.78 21.70 -7.23
N ARG A 377 -45.87 21.44 -6.48
CA ARG A 377 -45.89 21.51 -5.03
C ARG A 377 -45.24 20.28 -4.44
N GLU A 378 -45.50 19.13 -5.01
CA GLU A 378 -44.95 17.84 -4.66
C GLU A 378 -43.42 17.83 -4.92
N ALA A 379 -42.98 18.40 -6.06
CA ALA A 379 -41.57 18.56 -6.37
C ALA A 379 -40.79 19.40 -5.33
N VAL A 380 -41.42 20.47 -4.77
CA VAL A 380 -40.81 21.27 -3.69
C VAL A 380 -40.60 20.45 -2.43
N VAL A 381 -41.59 19.57 -2.10
CA VAL A 381 -41.46 18.70 -0.93
C VAL A 381 -40.34 17.71 -1.12
N VAL A 382 -40.23 17.08 -2.29
CA VAL A 382 -39.11 16.17 -2.65
C VAL A 382 -37.77 16.87 -2.58
N ALA A 383 -37.70 18.14 -3.06
CA ALA A 383 -36.48 18.96 -3.03
C ALA A 383 -35.95 19.23 -1.60
N VAL A 384 -36.80 19.13 -0.58
CA VAL A 384 -36.42 19.22 0.83
C VAL A 384 -36.13 17.85 1.43
N VAL A 385 -36.95 16.86 1.15
CA VAL A 385 -36.87 15.53 1.76
C VAL A 385 -35.58 14.79 1.39
N ILE A 386 -35.17 14.83 0.11
CA ILE A 386 -33.98 14.12 -0.35
C ILE A 386 -32.69 14.62 0.34
N PRO A 387 -32.36 15.93 0.31
CA PRO A 387 -31.18 16.43 1.00
C PRO A 387 -31.18 16.12 2.50
N VAL A 388 -32.33 16.23 3.17
CA VAL A 388 -32.44 15.93 4.61
C VAL A 388 -32.08 14.47 4.89
N THR A 389 -32.59 13.55 4.11
CA THR A 389 -32.30 12.12 4.30
C THR A 389 -30.83 11.80 4.04
N ILE A 390 -30.23 12.39 2.99
CA ILE A 390 -28.79 12.27 2.70
C ILE A 390 -27.95 12.81 3.85
N LEU A 391 -28.27 13.99 4.35
CA LEU A 391 -27.56 14.63 5.46
C LEU A 391 -27.65 13.81 6.76
N LEU A 392 -28.82 13.22 7.06
CA LEU A 392 -28.97 12.28 8.17
C LEU A 392 -28.12 11.01 7.97
N THR A 393 -28.03 10.52 6.75
CA THR A 393 -27.19 9.36 6.44
C THR A 393 -25.70 9.68 6.63
N LEU A 394 -25.26 10.86 6.20
CA LEU A 394 -23.89 11.33 6.47
C LEU A 394 -23.62 11.46 7.97
N PHE A 395 -24.58 11.97 8.74
CA PHE A 395 -24.47 12.04 10.19
C PHE A 395 -24.36 10.65 10.82
N ALA A 396 -25.14 9.68 10.37
CA ALA A 396 -25.02 8.29 10.85
C ALA A 396 -23.67 7.67 10.46
N SER A 397 -23.21 7.93 9.23
CA SER A 397 -21.89 7.50 8.77
C SER A 397 -20.77 8.04 9.68
N TRP A 398 -20.82 9.32 10.02
CA TRP A 398 -19.88 9.94 10.96
C TRP A 398 -19.97 9.34 12.37
N ALA A 399 -21.17 9.16 12.89
CA ALA A 399 -21.39 8.55 14.20
C ALA A 399 -20.96 7.09 14.30
N MET A 400 -20.98 6.35 13.18
CA MET A 400 -20.47 4.98 13.07
C MET A 400 -18.95 4.91 12.84
N GLY A 401 -18.25 6.07 12.71
CA GLY A 401 -16.80 6.13 12.51
C GLY A 401 -16.33 5.86 11.08
N TYR A 402 -17.23 5.90 10.10
CA TYR A 402 -16.85 5.80 8.69
C TYR A 402 -16.27 7.11 8.15
N THR A 403 -15.49 7.01 7.06
CA THR A 403 -14.91 8.14 6.34
C THR A 403 -15.61 8.35 5.00
N LEU A 404 -15.47 9.54 4.44
CA LEU A 404 -15.96 9.85 3.12
C LEU A 404 -14.92 9.40 2.08
N ASN A 405 -15.14 8.21 1.55
CA ASN A 405 -14.27 7.55 0.58
C ASN A 405 -15.08 7.03 -0.62
N ARG A 406 -14.41 6.49 -1.64
CA ARG A 406 -15.08 6.01 -2.86
C ARG A 406 -16.16 4.97 -2.58
N VAL A 407 -15.98 4.09 -1.58
CA VAL A 407 -16.94 3.03 -1.26
C VAL A 407 -18.17 3.58 -0.54
N SER A 408 -17.97 4.45 0.45
CA SER A 408 -19.08 5.10 1.17
C SER A 408 -19.90 6.02 0.26
N LEU A 409 -19.22 6.72 -0.68
CA LEU A 409 -19.89 7.58 -1.65
C LEU A 409 -20.66 6.76 -2.70
N PHE A 410 -20.11 5.64 -3.16
CA PHE A 410 -20.84 4.70 -4.01
C PHE A 410 -22.12 4.19 -3.31
N ALA A 411 -22.01 3.86 -2.01
CA ALA A 411 -23.17 3.46 -1.21
C ALA A 411 -24.26 4.53 -1.17
N LEU A 412 -23.88 5.79 -1.02
CA LEU A 412 -24.81 6.92 -1.02
C LEU A 412 -25.51 7.09 -2.38
N ILE A 413 -24.77 7.04 -3.50
CA ILE A 413 -25.34 7.13 -4.85
C ILE A 413 -26.31 5.96 -5.11
N PHE A 414 -25.88 4.76 -4.79
CA PHE A 414 -26.71 3.57 -4.90
C PHE A 414 -28.00 3.70 -4.09
N SER A 415 -27.90 4.24 -2.87
CA SER A 415 -29.04 4.41 -1.98
C SER A 415 -30.05 5.45 -2.46
N ILE A 416 -29.64 6.49 -3.21
CA ILE A 416 -30.55 7.55 -3.66
C ILE A 416 -31.73 6.99 -4.46
N GLY A 417 -31.47 6.09 -5.39
CA GLY A 417 -32.53 5.50 -6.21
C GLY A 417 -33.59 4.77 -5.40
N ILE A 418 -33.22 4.21 -4.27
CA ILE A 418 -34.10 3.46 -3.39
C ILE A 418 -34.74 4.36 -2.31
N LEU A 419 -33.97 5.29 -1.80
CA LEU A 419 -34.30 6.21 -0.71
C LEU A 419 -35.44 7.17 -1.07
N VAL A 420 -35.49 7.59 -2.33
CA VAL A 420 -36.53 8.54 -2.80
C VAL A 420 -37.90 7.90 -2.92
N ASP A 421 -37.93 6.58 -3.08
CA ASP A 421 -39.17 5.83 -3.36
C ASP A 421 -40.17 5.96 -2.23
N ASP A 422 -39.78 5.81 -0.96
CA ASP A 422 -40.63 5.96 0.21
C ASP A 422 -41.38 7.32 0.23
N ALA A 423 -40.63 8.39 -0.04
CA ALA A 423 -41.17 9.74 -0.02
C ALA A 423 -42.11 9.97 -1.20
N ILE A 424 -41.78 9.48 -2.40
CA ILE A 424 -42.59 9.63 -3.61
C ILE A 424 -43.95 8.89 -3.44
N VAL A 425 -43.90 7.65 -2.94
CA VAL A 425 -45.12 6.84 -2.70
C VAL A 425 -46.04 7.55 -1.70
N VAL A 426 -45.48 8.08 -0.62
CA VAL A 426 -46.24 8.84 0.37
C VAL A 426 -46.84 10.13 -0.22
N ILE A 427 -46.07 10.89 -0.97
CA ILE A 427 -46.46 12.15 -1.62
C ILE A 427 -47.58 11.89 -2.62
N GLU A 428 -47.39 10.92 -3.50
CA GLU A 428 -48.38 10.55 -4.52
C GLU A 428 -49.70 10.11 -3.90
N ASN A 429 -49.62 9.25 -2.86
CA ASN A 429 -50.84 8.78 -2.20
C ASN A 429 -51.58 9.89 -1.44
N ILE A 430 -50.88 10.82 -0.81
CA ILE A 430 -51.49 12.01 -0.20
C ILE A 430 -52.18 12.88 -1.27
N ALA A 431 -51.47 13.13 -2.39
CA ALA A 431 -52.02 13.88 -3.52
C ALA A 431 -53.28 13.19 -4.09
N ARG A 432 -53.27 11.86 -4.23
CA ARG A 432 -54.41 11.05 -4.68
C ARG A 432 -55.62 11.17 -3.72
N HIS A 433 -55.41 11.04 -2.41
CA HIS A 433 -56.43 11.20 -1.40
C HIS A 433 -57.06 12.60 -1.39
N TRP A 434 -56.26 13.62 -1.59
CA TRP A 434 -56.77 14.99 -1.71
C TRP A 434 -57.56 15.22 -2.99
N ALA A 435 -57.21 14.56 -4.09
CA ALA A 435 -57.90 14.63 -5.36
C ALA A 435 -59.27 13.93 -5.35
N MET A 436 -59.53 13.00 -4.40
CA MET A 436 -60.85 12.30 -4.29
C MET A 436 -62.02 13.24 -3.94
N GLY A 437 -61.73 14.39 -3.30
CA GLY A 437 -62.75 15.42 -3.03
C GLY A 437 -63.94 14.98 -2.15
N ASP A 438 -63.73 13.99 -1.28
CA ASP A 438 -64.79 13.31 -0.49
C ASP A 438 -65.22 14.06 0.80
N GLY A 439 -64.78 15.32 0.94
CA GLY A 439 -65.17 16.20 2.05
C GLY A 439 -64.41 15.98 3.36
N ARG A 440 -63.42 15.05 3.40
CA ARG A 440 -62.57 14.87 4.56
C ARG A 440 -61.59 16.07 4.74
N ASP A 441 -61.27 16.38 6.01
CA ASP A 441 -60.18 17.33 6.27
C ASP A 441 -58.85 16.84 5.67
N ARG A 442 -58.14 17.75 5.04
CA ARG A 442 -56.83 17.47 4.38
C ARG A 442 -55.83 16.78 5.28
N ARG A 443 -55.81 17.14 6.57
CA ARG A 443 -54.98 16.51 7.57
C ARG A 443 -55.36 15.04 7.77
N GLN A 444 -56.71 14.78 7.91
CA GLN A 444 -57.19 13.43 8.09
C GLN A 444 -56.96 12.58 6.84
N ALA A 445 -57.20 13.13 5.66
CA ALA A 445 -56.92 12.47 4.39
C ALA A 445 -55.44 12.11 4.22
N ALA A 446 -54.51 12.97 4.64
CA ALA A 446 -53.07 12.70 4.61
C ALA A 446 -52.69 11.56 5.58
N ILE A 447 -53.28 11.54 6.82
CA ILE A 447 -53.01 10.47 7.78
C ILE A 447 -53.47 9.11 7.24
N GLU A 448 -54.66 9.07 6.62
CA GLU A 448 -55.22 7.85 6.05
C GLU A 448 -54.45 7.41 4.81
N ALA A 449 -53.98 8.34 3.98
CA ALA A 449 -53.10 8.05 2.85
C ALA A 449 -51.80 7.38 3.30
N VAL A 450 -51.15 7.91 4.33
CA VAL A 450 -49.91 7.31 4.87
C VAL A 450 -50.22 5.97 5.54
N ALA A 451 -51.37 5.82 6.22
CA ALA A 451 -51.72 4.55 6.83
C ALA A 451 -51.96 3.43 5.78
N GLU A 452 -52.47 3.78 4.58
CA GLU A 452 -52.69 2.86 3.48
C GLU A 452 -51.38 2.27 2.94
N VAL A 453 -50.36 3.12 2.68
CA VAL A 453 -49.08 2.69 2.07
C VAL A 453 -48.01 2.35 3.10
N GLY A 454 -48.17 2.73 4.36
CA GLY A 454 -47.14 2.66 5.38
C GLY A 454 -46.68 1.25 5.74
N ASN A 455 -47.63 0.27 5.83
CA ASN A 455 -47.24 -1.11 6.11
C ASN A 455 -46.46 -1.74 4.95
N PRO A 456 -46.87 -1.62 3.67
CA PRO A 456 -46.05 -2.03 2.53
C PRO A 456 -44.66 -1.38 2.53
N THR A 457 -44.58 -0.10 2.83
CA THR A 457 -43.28 0.64 2.90
C THR A 457 -42.38 0.10 4.00
N ILE A 458 -42.91 -0.16 5.22
CA ILE A 458 -42.12 -0.79 6.30
C ILE A 458 -41.55 -2.14 5.87
N VAL A 459 -42.40 -3.00 5.26
CA VAL A 459 -41.97 -4.33 4.81
C VAL A 459 -40.91 -4.20 3.70
N ALA A 460 -41.08 -3.27 2.75
CA ALA A 460 -40.11 -3.03 1.69
C ALA A 460 -38.77 -2.56 2.26
N THR A 461 -38.74 -1.56 3.15
CA THR A 461 -37.55 -1.06 3.83
C THR A 461 -36.83 -2.17 4.58
N LEU A 462 -37.56 -2.95 5.40
CA LEU A 462 -36.96 -4.07 6.15
C LEU A 462 -36.44 -5.18 5.23
N THR A 463 -37.06 -5.42 4.10
CA THR A 463 -36.63 -6.41 3.11
C THR A 463 -35.30 -5.99 2.47
N VAL A 464 -35.17 -4.71 2.09
CA VAL A 464 -33.92 -4.18 1.54
C VAL A 464 -32.79 -4.21 2.58
N VAL A 465 -33.07 -3.79 3.81
CA VAL A 465 -32.10 -3.87 4.92
C VAL A 465 -31.64 -5.32 5.14
N ALA A 466 -32.61 -6.26 5.22
CA ALA A 466 -32.33 -7.67 5.41
C ALA A 466 -31.52 -8.28 4.24
N ALA A 467 -31.74 -7.81 3.02
CA ALA A 467 -30.97 -8.24 1.84
C ALA A 467 -29.54 -7.73 1.85
N LEU A 468 -29.29 -6.56 2.45
CA LEU A 468 -27.94 -5.97 2.56
C LEU A 468 -27.14 -6.48 3.76
N LEU A 469 -27.81 -6.90 4.85
CA LEU A 469 -27.16 -7.37 6.07
C LEU A 469 -26.12 -8.48 5.86
N PRO A 470 -26.31 -9.50 4.99
CA PRO A 470 -25.30 -10.53 4.76
C PRO A 470 -23.92 -9.99 4.33
N MET A 471 -23.88 -8.84 3.67
CA MET A 471 -22.60 -8.21 3.27
C MET A 471 -21.75 -7.74 4.47
N LEU A 472 -22.36 -7.53 5.65
CA LEU A 472 -21.61 -7.20 6.87
C LEU A 472 -20.86 -8.40 7.46
N PHE A 473 -21.23 -9.61 7.08
CA PHE A 473 -20.64 -10.86 7.58
C PHE A 473 -19.60 -11.46 6.61
N VAL A 474 -19.22 -10.70 5.59
CA VAL A 474 -18.12 -11.10 4.68
C VAL A 474 -16.82 -11.12 5.47
N SER A 475 -16.09 -12.23 5.42
CA SER A 475 -14.82 -12.42 6.12
C SER A 475 -13.63 -11.80 5.38
N GLY A 476 -12.49 -11.73 6.06
CA GLY A 476 -11.24 -11.21 5.49
C GLY A 476 -11.25 -9.70 5.24
N MET A 477 -10.34 -9.20 4.43
CA MET A 477 -10.22 -7.76 4.11
C MET A 477 -11.41 -7.20 3.34
N MET A 478 -12.12 -8.05 2.57
CA MET A 478 -13.28 -7.64 1.79
C MET A 478 -14.45 -7.17 2.69
N GLY A 479 -14.61 -7.77 3.87
CA GLY A 479 -15.67 -7.39 4.82
C GLY A 479 -15.62 -5.91 5.20
N PRO A 480 -14.57 -5.42 5.87
CA PRO A 480 -14.44 -4.00 6.23
C PRO A 480 -14.39 -3.08 5.02
N TYR A 481 -13.79 -3.51 3.90
CA TYR A 481 -13.76 -2.73 2.68
C TYR A 481 -15.16 -2.44 2.15
N MET A 482 -16.03 -3.45 2.15
CA MET A 482 -17.41 -3.34 1.64
C MET A 482 -18.42 -2.90 2.69
N SER A 483 -18.07 -2.94 3.99
CA SER A 483 -19.01 -2.64 5.09
C SER A 483 -19.67 -1.25 5.04
N PRO A 484 -19.04 -0.18 4.47
CA PRO A 484 -19.71 1.10 4.31
C PRO A 484 -20.98 1.02 3.42
N ILE A 485 -21.05 0.06 2.48
CA ILE A 485 -22.19 -0.08 1.57
C ILE A 485 -23.45 -0.50 2.34
N PRO A 486 -23.51 -1.67 2.98
CA PRO A 486 -24.70 -2.07 3.72
C PRO A 486 -25.01 -1.17 4.91
N ALA A 487 -24.01 -0.63 5.59
CA ALA A 487 -24.20 0.26 6.73
C ALA A 487 -24.89 1.57 6.30
N ASN A 488 -24.33 2.27 5.31
CA ASN A 488 -24.87 3.54 4.84
C ASN A 488 -26.20 3.37 4.12
N ALA A 489 -26.35 2.33 3.30
CA ALA A 489 -27.62 2.05 2.61
C ALA A 489 -28.74 1.69 3.60
N SER A 490 -28.46 0.88 4.62
CA SER A 490 -29.45 0.55 5.66
C SER A 490 -29.82 1.76 6.50
N ALA A 491 -28.86 2.61 6.86
CA ALA A 491 -29.11 3.86 7.56
C ALA A 491 -29.96 4.80 6.70
N ALA A 492 -29.62 4.97 5.42
CA ALA A 492 -30.35 5.79 4.47
C ALA A 492 -31.82 5.35 4.34
N MET A 493 -32.03 4.05 4.18
CA MET A 493 -33.40 3.47 4.09
C MET A 493 -34.19 3.71 5.37
N THR A 494 -33.57 3.52 6.53
CA THR A 494 -34.21 3.74 7.83
C THR A 494 -34.61 5.21 7.99
N PHE A 495 -33.72 6.13 7.68
CA PHE A 495 -34.04 7.57 7.76
C PHE A 495 -35.05 8.00 6.71
N SER A 496 -34.97 7.45 5.48
CA SER A 496 -35.96 7.69 4.43
C SER A 496 -37.37 7.38 4.90
N PHE A 497 -37.59 6.22 5.49
CA PHE A 497 -38.88 5.84 6.06
C PHE A 497 -39.39 6.84 7.12
N PHE A 498 -38.55 7.19 8.10
CA PHE A 498 -38.94 8.16 9.14
C PHE A 498 -39.24 9.55 8.56
N VAL A 499 -38.43 10.04 7.64
CA VAL A 499 -38.68 11.32 6.96
C VAL A 499 -39.94 11.27 6.13
N ALA A 500 -40.20 10.17 5.42
CA ALA A 500 -41.42 9.96 4.61
C ALA A 500 -42.69 9.98 5.45
N VAL A 501 -42.72 9.35 6.65
CA VAL A 501 -43.93 9.29 7.48
C VAL A 501 -44.08 10.45 8.45
N MET A 502 -43.00 11.13 8.85
CA MET A 502 -43.04 12.22 9.86
C MET A 502 -42.97 13.61 9.22
N VAL A 503 -42.02 13.81 8.31
CA VAL A 503 -41.71 15.12 7.74
C VAL A 503 -42.52 15.39 6.48
N THR A 504 -42.59 14.43 5.57
CA THR A 504 -43.27 14.58 4.27
C THR A 504 -44.72 14.98 4.39
N PRO A 505 -45.56 14.37 5.24
CA PRO A 505 -46.97 14.77 5.38
C PRO A 505 -47.11 16.19 5.92
N TRP A 506 -46.25 16.60 6.84
CA TRP A 506 -46.21 17.98 7.37
C TRP A 506 -45.83 18.99 6.26
N LEU A 507 -44.80 18.70 5.46
CA LEU A 507 -44.40 19.54 4.32
C LEU A 507 -45.51 19.62 3.27
N MET A 508 -46.19 18.51 2.97
CA MET A 508 -47.31 18.47 2.03
C MET A 508 -48.45 19.39 2.49
N LEU A 509 -48.80 19.37 3.78
CA LEU A 509 -49.82 20.29 4.31
C LEU A 509 -49.41 21.76 4.20
N LYS A 510 -48.12 22.07 4.42
CA LYS A 510 -47.62 23.44 4.27
C LYS A 510 -47.54 23.90 2.80
N ALA A 511 -47.12 23.02 1.91
CA ALA A 511 -47.03 23.30 0.47
C ALA A 511 -48.41 23.41 -0.19
N ALA A 512 -49.42 22.68 0.32
CA ALA A 512 -50.79 22.71 -0.23
C ALA A 512 -51.52 24.04 -0.09
N GLY A 513 -51.18 24.83 0.96
CA GLY A 513 -51.78 26.14 1.21
C GLY A 513 -53.34 26.11 1.26
N LYS A 514 -53.99 27.24 0.96
CA LYS A 514 -55.48 27.37 0.91
C LYS A 514 -56.04 27.15 -0.52
N ALA A 515 -55.20 26.93 -1.52
CA ALA A 515 -55.66 26.81 -2.93
C ALA A 515 -56.47 25.53 -3.14
N PRO A 516 -57.57 25.60 -3.93
CA PRO A 516 -58.28 24.39 -4.30
C PRO A 516 -57.33 23.42 -5.03
N VAL A 517 -57.45 22.14 -4.72
CA VAL A 517 -56.80 21.09 -5.51
C VAL A 517 -57.35 21.19 -6.91
N HIS A 518 -56.54 21.46 -7.89
CA HIS A 518 -56.96 21.43 -9.29
C HIS A 518 -57.54 20.02 -9.51
N GLY A 519 -58.78 19.97 -9.98
CA GLY A 519 -59.47 18.73 -10.18
C GLY A 519 -58.61 17.79 -10.99
N ALA A 520 -58.56 16.54 -10.60
CA ALA A 520 -57.94 15.49 -11.36
C ALA A 520 -58.37 15.64 -12.83
N HIS A 521 -57.41 16.04 -13.66
CA HIS A 521 -57.55 15.69 -15.07
C HIS A 521 -57.77 14.19 -15.11
N ASP A 522 -58.79 13.80 -15.85
CA ASP A 522 -59.25 12.43 -16.07
C ASP A 522 -58.10 11.42 -16.25
N HIS A 523 -57.52 10.99 -15.13
CA HIS A 523 -56.51 9.93 -15.10
C HIS A 523 -57.14 8.56 -14.86
N ALA A 524 -58.50 8.45 -15.05
CA ALA A 524 -59.17 7.16 -14.99
C ALA A 524 -58.57 6.13 -15.96
N ASP A 525 -57.91 6.57 -17.02
CA ASP A 525 -57.26 5.70 -18.00
C ASP A 525 -55.71 5.75 -18.00
N GLY A 526 -55.07 6.41 -17.05
CA GLY A 526 -53.57 6.45 -16.94
C GLY A 526 -52.85 7.15 -18.10
N GLY A 527 -53.52 7.96 -18.90
CA GLY A 527 -52.96 8.66 -20.03
C GLY A 527 -52.34 7.74 -21.13
N LEU A 528 -51.27 8.16 -21.78
CA LEU A 528 -50.55 7.35 -22.80
C LEU A 528 -49.94 6.10 -22.17
N LEU A 529 -49.27 6.26 -21.01
CA LEU A 529 -48.64 5.15 -20.31
C LEU A 529 -49.62 4.10 -19.83
N GLY A 530 -50.77 4.53 -19.28
CA GLY A 530 -51.85 3.61 -18.85
C GLY A 530 -52.45 2.84 -20.03
N ARG A 531 -52.62 3.46 -21.18
CA ARG A 531 -53.08 2.77 -22.40
C ARG A 531 -52.05 1.75 -22.89
N VAL A 532 -50.73 2.09 -22.92
CA VAL A 532 -49.67 1.15 -23.30
C VAL A 532 -49.63 -0.03 -22.31
N TYR A 533 -49.65 0.24 -21.00
CA TYR A 533 -49.68 -0.81 -19.99
C TYR A 533 -50.93 -1.71 -20.12
N ALA A 534 -52.11 -1.12 -20.24
CA ALA A 534 -53.37 -1.87 -20.40
C ALA A 534 -53.36 -2.70 -21.69
N SER A 535 -52.79 -2.19 -22.79
CA SER A 535 -52.68 -2.95 -24.05
C SER A 535 -51.78 -4.18 -23.92
N ALA A 536 -50.73 -4.10 -23.08
CA ALA A 536 -49.82 -5.21 -22.79
C ALA A 536 -50.37 -6.18 -21.72
N ALA A 537 -50.92 -5.65 -20.63
CA ALA A 537 -51.39 -6.44 -19.49
C ALA A 537 -52.71 -7.15 -19.71
N ARG A 538 -53.68 -6.50 -20.37
CA ARG A 538 -55.03 -7.08 -20.62
C ARG A 538 -54.96 -8.42 -21.39
N PRO A 539 -54.20 -8.59 -22.47
CA PRO A 539 -54.09 -9.87 -23.15
C PRO A 539 -53.53 -10.99 -22.28
N VAL A 540 -52.52 -10.64 -21.43
CA VAL A 540 -51.85 -11.60 -20.54
C VAL A 540 -52.79 -12.05 -19.44
N LEU A 541 -53.53 -11.12 -18.82
CA LEU A 541 -54.45 -11.40 -17.72
C LEU A 541 -55.80 -12.01 -18.18
N ALA A 542 -56.14 -11.92 -19.45
CA ALA A 542 -57.43 -12.37 -19.96
C ALA A 542 -57.62 -13.90 -19.93
N SER A 543 -56.55 -14.68 -19.81
CA SER A 543 -56.65 -16.15 -19.81
C SER A 543 -55.48 -16.76 -19.00
N LYS A 544 -55.77 -17.75 -18.16
CA LYS A 544 -54.78 -18.50 -17.42
C LYS A 544 -53.68 -19.08 -18.33
N ALA A 545 -54.05 -19.57 -19.52
CA ALA A 545 -53.09 -20.11 -20.47
C ALA A 545 -52.10 -19.04 -20.97
N ARG A 546 -52.56 -17.81 -21.24
CA ARG A 546 -51.70 -16.68 -21.65
C ARG A 546 -50.82 -16.19 -20.51
N SER A 547 -51.32 -16.16 -19.28
CA SER A 547 -50.53 -15.84 -18.09
C SER A 547 -49.38 -16.85 -17.90
N TRP A 548 -49.68 -18.14 -17.99
CA TRP A 548 -48.67 -19.20 -17.91
C TRP A 548 -47.67 -19.16 -19.09
N ALA A 549 -48.12 -18.88 -20.30
CA ALA A 549 -47.26 -18.71 -21.46
C ALA A 549 -46.32 -17.53 -21.30
N PHE A 550 -46.81 -16.40 -20.73
CA PHE A 550 -45.97 -15.23 -20.42
C PHE A 550 -44.94 -15.56 -19.34
N LEU A 551 -45.31 -16.22 -18.24
CA LEU A 551 -44.40 -16.65 -17.20
C LEU A 551 -43.32 -17.61 -17.72
N LEU A 552 -43.72 -18.55 -18.58
CA LEU A 552 -42.80 -19.47 -19.24
C LEU A 552 -41.82 -18.72 -20.16
N ALA A 553 -42.30 -17.77 -20.95
CA ALA A 553 -41.45 -16.94 -21.81
C ALA A 553 -40.45 -16.11 -21.01
N VAL A 554 -40.87 -15.50 -19.89
CA VAL A 554 -39.98 -14.78 -18.97
C VAL A 554 -38.96 -15.74 -18.35
N GLY A 555 -39.42 -16.94 -17.91
CA GLY A 555 -38.52 -17.97 -17.37
C GLY A 555 -37.45 -18.42 -18.37
N VAL A 556 -37.86 -18.68 -19.61
CA VAL A 556 -36.94 -19.04 -20.72
C VAL A 556 -35.96 -17.92 -21.01
N LEU A 557 -36.45 -16.66 -21.04
CA LEU A 557 -35.58 -15.50 -21.26
C LEU A 557 -34.55 -15.33 -20.12
N THR A 558 -34.99 -15.55 -18.87
CA THR A 558 -34.09 -15.51 -17.70
C THR A 558 -33.02 -16.61 -17.78
N LEU A 559 -33.41 -17.84 -18.13
CA LEU A 559 -32.45 -18.93 -18.32
C LEU A 559 -31.51 -18.67 -19.50
N ALA A 560 -32.03 -18.09 -20.60
CA ALA A 560 -31.20 -17.69 -21.73
C ALA A 560 -30.20 -16.58 -21.34
N SER A 561 -30.61 -15.61 -20.50
CA SER A 561 -29.70 -14.59 -19.94
C SER A 561 -28.59 -15.22 -19.08
N LEU A 562 -28.95 -16.21 -18.24
CA LEU A 562 -27.94 -16.93 -17.45
C LEU A 562 -26.98 -17.75 -18.32
N ALA A 563 -27.44 -18.24 -19.47
CA ALA A 563 -26.57 -18.94 -20.41
C ALA A 563 -25.43 -18.05 -20.96
N LEU A 564 -25.60 -16.72 -21.00
CA LEU A 564 -24.55 -15.77 -21.40
C LEU A 564 -23.33 -15.80 -20.47
N PHE A 565 -23.49 -16.15 -19.21
CA PHE A 565 -22.35 -16.38 -18.31
C PHE A 565 -21.60 -17.66 -18.65
N TYR A 566 -22.31 -18.70 -19.07
CA TYR A 566 -21.71 -19.97 -19.48
C TYR A 566 -20.96 -19.84 -20.81
N THR A 567 -21.54 -19.13 -21.79
CA THR A 567 -20.89 -18.83 -23.08
C THR A 567 -19.75 -17.82 -22.97
N ARG A 568 -19.64 -17.14 -21.81
CA ARG A 568 -18.66 -16.09 -21.53
C ARG A 568 -18.85 -14.79 -22.34
N ASP A 569 -20.01 -14.60 -22.96
CA ASP A 569 -20.36 -13.34 -23.63
C ASP A 569 -20.56 -12.20 -22.61
N VAL A 570 -20.94 -12.58 -21.40
CA VAL A 570 -20.98 -11.68 -20.24
C VAL A 570 -19.98 -12.19 -19.20
N THR A 571 -18.98 -11.39 -18.91
CA THR A 571 -17.96 -11.72 -17.93
C THR A 571 -18.32 -11.19 -16.54
N VAL A 572 -18.03 -11.99 -15.49
CA VAL A 572 -18.20 -11.58 -14.09
C VAL A 572 -16.97 -10.84 -13.66
N LYS A 573 -17.10 -9.57 -13.26
CA LYS A 573 -16.07 -8.78 -12.58
C LYS A 573 -16.62 -8.29 -11.25
N LEU A 574 -15.81 -8.33 -10.20
CA LEU A 574 -16.27 -7.92 -8.87
C LEU A 574 -16.41 -6.40 -8.77
N LEU A 575 -15.40 -5.68 -9.21
CA LEU A 575 -15.31 -4.22 -9.26
C LEU A 575 -14.59 -3.78 -10.53
N PRO A 576 -14.92 -2.62 -11.11
CA PRO A 576 -14.19 -2.06 -12.24
C PRO A 576 -12.84 -1.49 -11.77
N PHE A 577 -11.83 -1.50 -12.66
CA PHE A 577 -10.58 -0.80 -12.41
C PHE A 577 -10.80 0.70 -12.24
N ASP A 578 -10.08 1.29 -11.29
CA ASP A 578 -10.11 2.73 -11.08
C ASP A 578 -9.15 3.43 -12.06
N ASN A 579 -9.55 4.60 -12.55
CA ASN A 579 -8.73 5.38 -13.48
C ASN A 579 -7.74 6.27 -12.71
N LYS A 580 -6.66 5.67 -12.19
CA LYS A 580 -5.62 6.35 -11.41
C LYS A 580 -4.54 6.97 -12.29
N SER A 581 -3.81 7.95 -11.76
CA SER A 581 -2.70 8.61 -12.46
C SER A 581 -1.34 8.01 -12.10
N GLU A 582 -1.30 6.88 -11.43
CA GLU A 582 -0.07 6.15 -11.11
C GLU A 582 -0.17 4.69 -11.56
N LEU A 583 0.91 4.21 -12.15
CA LEU A 583 1.16 2.82 -12.53
C LEU A 583 2.59 2.47 -12.15
N SER A 584 2.93 1.18 -12.08
CA SER A 584 4.33 0.77 -11.93
C SER A 584 4.68 -0.45 -12.76
N VAL A 585 5.96 -0.58 -13.09
CA VAL A 585 6.55 -1.80 -13.64
C VAL A 585 7.56 -2.32 -12.62
N VAL A 586 7.26 -3.46 -12.05
CA VAL A 586 8.15 -4.16 -11.11
C VAL A 586 9.14 -4.99 -11.93
N ILE A 587 10.41 -4.94 -11.53
CA ILE A 587 11.53 -5.58 -12.21
C ILE A 587 12.19 -6.56 -11.24
N ASP A 588 12.30 -7.80 -11.65
CA ASP A 588 13.05 -8.82 -10.94
C ASP A 588 14.08 -9.44 -11.90
N LEU A 589 15.36 -9.26 -11.62
CA LEU A 589 16.45 -9.93 -12.27
C LEU A 589 16.80 -11.20 -11.50
N PRO A 590 17.51 -12.15 -12.13
CA PRO A 590 18.04 -13.32 -11.42
C PRO A 590 18.86 -12.91 -10.18
N GLU A 591 18.77 -13.69 -9.11
CA GLU A 591 19.49 -13.43 -7.86
C GLU A 591 21.01 -13.37 -8.10
N GLY A 592 21.62 -12.32 -7.56
CA GLY A 592 23.04 -12.01 -7.77
C GLY A 592 23.31 -11.01 -8.88
N ALA A 593 22.28 -10.51 -9.58
CA ALA A 593 22.44 -9.40 -10.51
C ALA A 593 22.83 -8.11 -9.76
N SER A 594 23.64 -7.27 -10.41
CA SER A 594 24.09 -6.02 -9.84
C SER A 594 22.99 -4.94 -9.86
N VAL A 595 23.09 -3.94 -9.00
CA VAL A 595 22.16 -2.80 -9.02
C VAL A 595 22.28 -2.00 -10.32
N GLU A 596 23.46 -2.00 -10.93
CA GLU A 596 23.73 -1.35 -12.22
C GLU A 596 22.98 -2.05 -13.38
N ASP A 597 22.94 -3.39 -13.37
CA ASP A 597 22.16 -4.16 -14.35
C ASP A 597 20.66 -3.91 -14.18
N THR A 598 20.20 -3.89 -12.93
CA THR A 598 18.81 -3.57 -12.62
C THR A 598 18.44 -2.15 -13.05
N ASP A 599 19.33 -1.17 -12.79
CA ASP A 599 19.14 0.19 -13.24
C ASP A 599 19.14 0.29 -14.79
N ALA A 600 20.02 -0.42 -15.47
CA ALA A 600 20.06 -0.44 -16.93
C ALA A 600 18.77 -0.99 -17.53
N VAL A 601 18.17 -2.02 -16.92
CA VAL A 601 16.85 -2.54 -17.31
C VAL A 601 15.77 -1.50 -17.02
N ALA A 602 15.78 -0.89 -15.82
CA ALA A 602 14.82 0.15 -15.45
C ALA A 602 14.84 1.36 -16.41
N GLN A 603 16.04 1.77 -16.86
CA GLN A 603 16.18 2.86 -17.84
C GLN A 603 15.58 2.49 -19.21
N ARG A 604 15.75 1.25 -19.69
CA ARG A 604 15.15 0.79 -20.94
C ARG A 604 13.62 0.78 -20.87
N VAL A 605 13.08 0.29 -19.76
CA VAL A 605 11.62 0.34 -19.51
C VAL A 605 11.15 1.78 -19.44
N ALA A 606 11.83 2.64 -18.68
CA ALA A 606 11.48 4.05 -18.54
C ALA A 606 11.47 4.79 -19.88
N ALA A 607 12.48 4.57 -20.73
CA ALA A 607 12.54 5.18 -22.06
C ALA A 607 11.38 4.74 -22.97
N THR A 608 11.00 3.46 -22.89
CA THR A 608 9.88 2.88 -23.65
C THR A 608 8.55 3.48 -23.22
N VAL A 609 8.34 3.60 -21.91
CA VAL A 609 7.08 4.11 -21.35
C VAL A 609 6.96 5.61 -21.55
N LEU A 610 8.06 6.36 -21.40
CA LEU A 610 8.08 7.81 -21.58
C LEU A 610 7.79 8.25 -23.04
N ALA A 611 7.86 7.33 -24.00
CA ALA A 611 7.45 7.58 -25.37
C ALA A 611 5.93 7.74 -25.56
N MET A 612 5.13 7.41 -24.54
CA MET A 612 3.66 7.54 -24.55
C MET A 612 3.25 8.95 -24.12
N ASP A 613 2.33 9.57 -24.85
CA ASP A 613 1.91 10.96 -24.61
C ASP A 613 1.18 11.15 -23.26
N GLU A 614 0.57 10.09 -22.73
CA GLU A 614 -0.14 10.12 -21.45
C GLU A 614 0.79 10.08 -20.24
N VAL A 615 2.07 9.77 -20.43
CA VAL A 615 3.07 9.71 -19.37
C VAL A 615 3.66 11.09 -19.15
N ARG A 616 3.59 11.57 -17.90
CA ARG A 616 4.15 12.86 -17.47
C ARG A 616 5.60 12.75 -17.05
N SER A 617 5.90 11.83 -16.16
CA SER A 617 7.24 11.57 -15.63
C SER A 617 7.38 10.13 -15.20
N VAL A 618 8.61 9.65 -15.13
CA VAL A 618 8.95 8.29 -14.75
C VAL A 618 10.07 8.33 -13.73
N GLN A 619 9.92 7.57 -12.65
CA GLN A 619 10.97 7.38 -11.65
C GLN A 619 11.47 5.94 -11.70
N THR A 620 12.78 5.78 -11.68
CA THR A 620 13.42 4.47 -11.63
C THR A 620 14.01 4.22 -10.26
N HIS A 621 13.75 3.06 -9.72
CA HIS A 621 14.26 2.58 -8.44
C HIS A 621 14.96 1.25 -8.71
N ALA A 622 16.24 1.16 -8.47
CA ALA A 622 17.02 -0.07 -8.53
C ALA A 622 17.67 -0.31 -7.17
N GLY A 623 17.51 -1.49 -6.59
CA GLY A 623 17.94 -1.78 -5.23
C GLY A 623 17.21 -0.97 -4.15
N ALA A 624 16.09 -0.37 -4.50
CA ALA A 624 15.25 0.44 -3.60
C ALA A 624 13.77 0.23 -3.92
N ALA A 625 12.94 0.19 -2.90
CA ALA A 625 11.51 0.22 -3.06
C ALA A 625 11.02 1.66 -3.37
N ALA A 626 10.10 1.81 -4.31
CA ALA A 626 9.36 3.07 -4.46
C ALA A 626 8.51 3.37 -3.21
N PRO A 627 8.06 4.62 -2.99
CA PRO A 627 7.12 4.92 -1.91
C PRO A 627 5.87 4.04 -2.03
N PHE A 628 5.67 3.15 -1.05
CA PHE A 628 4.60 2.17 -1.13
C PHE A 628 3.23 2.82 -1.05
N ASN A 629 2.30 2.27 -1.81
CA ASN A 629 0.87 2.55 -1.78
C ASN A 629 0.14 1.42 -1.01
N PHE A 630 -1.18 1.46 -0.97
CA PHE A 630 -1.96 0.44 -0.27
C PHE A 630 -1.73 -0.98 -0.85
N ASN A 631 -1.58 -1.11 -2.16
CA ASN A 631 -1.23 -2.38 -2.81
C ASN A 631 0.17 -2.85 -2.38
N GLY A 632 1.14 -1.92 -2.37
CA GLY A 632 2.51 -2.18 -1.93
C GLY A 632 2.61 -2.58 -0.46
N LEU A 633 1.71 -2.07 0.41
CA LEU A 633 1.62 -2.50 1.81
C LEU A 633 1.34 -4.00 1.90
N VAL A 634 0.31 -4.50 1.21
CA VAL A 634 -0.10 -5.91 1.26
C VAL A 634 0.90 -6.83 0.55
N ARG A 635 1.50 -6.34 -0.54
CA ARG A 635 2.53 -7.08 -1.31
C ARG A 635 3.92 -6.98 -0.71
N HIS A 636 4.09 -6.30 0.42
CA HIS A 636 5.37 -6.04 1.07
C HIS A 636 6.41 -5.39 0.14
N SER A 637 5.98 -4.48 -0.76
CA SER A 637 6.89 -3.85 -1.73
C SER A 637 8.03 -3.07 -1.07
N PHE A 638 7.85 -2.62 0.17
CA PHE A 638 8.87 -1.92 0.94
C PHE A 638 10.09 -2.80 1.35
N HIS A 639 9.99 -4.13 1.20
CA HIS A 639 11.13 -5.05 1.36
C HIS A 639 11.92 -5.27 0.06
N ARG A 640 11.51 -4.69 -1.05
CA ARG A 640 12.20 -4.81 -2.34
C ARG A 640 13.43 -3.90 -2.40
N THR A 641 14.45 -4.26 -1.65
CA THR A 641 15.70 -3.49 -1.49
C THR A 641 16.94 -4.25 -1.92
N ALA A 642 16.78 -5.47 -2.44
CA ALA A 642 17.91 -6.23 -2.96
C ALA A 642 18.39 -5.67 -4.33
N PRO A 643 19.69 -5.79 -4.66
CA PRO A 643 20.26 -5.22 -5.88
C PRO A 643 19.58 -5.64 -7.17
N GLN A 644 19.11 -6.90 -7.25
CA GLN A 644 18.40 -7.45 -8.41
C GLN A 644 16.94 -7.00 -8.53
N MET A 645 16.41 -6.30 -7.52
CA MET A 645 15.04 -5.83 -7.48
C MET A 645 14.94 -4.37 -7.91
N GLY A 646 14.01 -4.08 -8.79
CA GLY A 646 13.77 -2.71 -9.25
C GLY A 646 12.28 -2.40 -9.42
N GLU A 647 11.99 -1.13 -9.59
CA GLU A 647 10.65 -0.62 -9.90
C GLU A 647 10.75 0.63 -10.77
N VAL A 648 9.87 0.73 -11.75
CA VAL A 648 9.66 1.93 -12.55
C VAL A 648 8.30 2.50 -12.18
N ALA A 649 8.28 3.56 -11.41
CA ALA A 649 7.06 4.28 -11.03
C ALA A 649 6.68 5.27 -12.14
N ILE A 650 5.45 5.19 -12.63
CA ILE A 650 4.96 5.93 -13.79
C ILE A 650 3.89 6.90 -13.35
N ASN A 651 4.12 8.17 -13.57
CA ASN A 651 3.15 9.21 -13.33
C ASN A 651 2.46 9.59 -14.66
N LEU A 652 1.14 9.37 -14.72
CA LEU A 652 0.32 9.71 -15.86
C LEU A 652 -0.16 11.17 -15.74
N ARG A 653 -0.47 11.79 -16.87
CA ARG A 653 -1.20 13.06 -16.89
C ARG A 653 -2.54 12.93 -16.16
N PRO A 654 -3.09 14.01 -15.60
CA PRO A 654 -4.41 13.99 -14.98
C PRO A 654 -5.47 13.36 -15.89
N LYS A 655 -6.46 12.68 -15.32
CA LYS A 655 -7.50 11.98 -16.07
C LYS A 655 -8.27 12.86 -17.06
N GLY A 656 -8.40 14.17 -16.79
CA GLY A 656 -9.04 15.14 -17.69
C GLY A 656 -8.20 15.54 -18.90
N GLU A 657 -6.90 15.24 -18.90
CA GLU A 657 -5.95 15.59 -19.97
C GLU A 657 -5.60 14.40 -20.87
N ARG A 658 -6.14 13.22 -20.60
CA ARG A 658 -5.86 12.00 -21.36
C ARG A 658 -7.15 11.34 -21.86
N ALA A 659 -7.09 10.77 -23.06
CA ALA A 659 -8.23 10.11 -23.68
C ALA A 659 -8.45 8.68 -23.15
N ARG A 660 -7.34 7.98 -22.77
CA ARG A 660 -7.39 6.58 -22.35
C ARG A 660 -7.41 6.46 -20.83
N ALA A 661 -8.17 5.48 -20.30
CA ALA A 661 -8.12 5.09 -18.91
C ALA A 661 -6.77 4.41 -18.56
N SER A 662 -6.36 4.50 -17.29
CA SER A 662 -5.09 3.90 -16.81
C SER A 662 -4.97 2.42 -17.12
N HIS A 663 -6.06 1.66 -17.03
CA HIS A 663 -6.09 0.24 -17.38
C HIS A 663 -5.72 -0.03 -18.85
N ALA A 664 -6.29 0.73 -19.78
CA ALA A 664 -5.94 0.61 -21.22
C ALA A 664 -4.47 1.01 -21.49
N ILE A 665 -3.94 1.97 -20.72
CA ILE A 665 -2.53 2.37 -20.78
C ILE A 665 -1.64 1.25 -20.21
N ALA A 666 -2.01 0.62 -19.12
CA ALA A 666 -1.28 -0.49 -18.52
C ALA A 666 -1.17 -1.70 -19.48
N LEU A 667 -2.26 -2.02 -20.19
CA LEU A 667 -2.24 -3.06 -21.23
C LEU A 667 -1.30 -2.71 -22.39
N ASP A 668 -1.27 -1.44 -22.83
CA ASP A 668 -0.34 -0.97 -23.87
C ASP A 668 1.13 -1.00 -23.37
N ILE A 669 1.38 -0.58 -22.13
CA ILE A 669 2.71 -0.69 -21.50
C ILE A 669 3.18 -2.14 -21.52
N ARG A 670 2.33 -3.08 -21.12
CA ARG A 670 2.64 -4.51 -21.12
C ARG A 670 3.08 -5.02 -22.51
N GLN A 671 2.37 -4.61 -23.55
CA GLN A 671 2.72 -4.98 -24.92
C GLN A 671 4.05 -4.37 -25.36
N ARG A 672 4.32 -3.11 -25.00
CA ARG A 672 5.55 -2.41 -25.40
C ARG A 672 6.78 -2.97 -24.69
N ILE A 673 6.70 -3.22 -23.39
CA ILE A 673 7.84 -3.74 -22.63
C ILE A 673 8.17 -5.19 -22.96
N ALA A 674 7.19 -5.98 -23.42
CA ALA A 674 7.42 -7.35 -23.87
C ALA A 674 8.39 -7.43 -25.07
N GLY A 675 8.52 -6.36 -25.85
CA GLY A 675 9.46 -6.28 -26.99
C GLY A 675 10.88 -5.83 -26.63
N ILE A 676 11.16 -5.51 -25.36
CA ILE A 676 12.48 -5.02 -24.93
C ILE A 676 13.42 -6.22 -24.73
N ALA A 677 14.63 -6.15 -25.31
CA ALA A 677 15.67 -7.16 -25.05
C ALA A 677 16.13 -7.08 -23.59
N MET A 678 15.94 -8.18 -22.85
CA MET A 678 16.27 -8.29 -21.43
C MET A 678 17.30 -9.40 -21.17
N PRO A 679 18.06 -9.32 -20.07
CA PRO A 679 18.83 -10.45 -19.61
C PRO A 679 17.92 -11.68 -19.40
N GLU A 680 18.47 -12.87 -19.65
CA GLU A 680 17.74 -14.12 -19.42
C GLU A 680 17.30 -14.24 -17.95
N GLY A 681 16.08 -14.68 -17.72
CA GLY A 681 15.49 -14.80 -16.38
C GLY A 681 14.93 -13.51 -15.79
N THR A 682 14.94 -12.38 -16.53
CA THR A 682 14.32 -11.14 -16.08
C THR A 682 12.79 -11.25 -16.09
N ALA A 683 12.13 -10.94 -14.98
CA ALA A 683 10.68 -10.80 -14.91
C ALA A 683 10.28 -9.31 -14.86
N LEU A 684 9.35 -8.93 -15.73
CA LEU A 684 8.70 -7.60 -15.73
C LEU A 684 7.22 -7.77 -15.45
N LYS A 685 6.72 -7.05 -14.44
CA LYS A 685 5.32 -7.12 -14.02
C LYS A 685 4.71 -5.72 -14.06
N VAL A 686 3.62 -5.53 -14.79
CA VAL A 686 2.90 -4.25 -14.82
C VAL A 686 1.87 -4.26 -13.70
N VAL A 687 2.04 -3.38 -12.74
CA VAL A 687 1.21 -3.30 -11.54
C VAL A 687 0.29 -2.09 -11.60
N GLU A 688 -0.99 -2.37 -11.47
CA GLU A 688 -2.06 -1.39 -11.33
C GLU A 688 -2.61 -1.44 -9.90
N PRO A 689 -3.13 -0.31 -9.37
CA PRO A 689 -3.94 -0.37 -8.16
C PRO A 689 -5.16 -1.28 -8.39
N PRO A 690 -5.38 -2.29 -7.52
CA PRO A 690 -6.44 -3.26 -7.74
C PRO A 690 -7.84 -2.63 -7.59
N PRO A 691 -8.86 -3.19 -8.26
CA PRO A 691 -10.23 -2.70 -8.14
C PRO A 691 -10.93 -3.18 -6.86
N GLY A 692 -10.27 -3.05 -5.71
CA GLY A 692 -10.78 -3.53 -4.43
C GLY A 692 -9.68 -3.57 -3.37
N PRO A 693 -9.87 -4.29 -2.26
CA PRO A 693 -8.79 -4.48 -1.30
C PRO A 693 -7.62 -5.21 -1.97
N PRO A 694 -6.38 -4.78 -1.70
CA PRO A 694 -5.20 -5.38 -2.30
C PRO A 694 -5.03 -6.83 -1.86
N VAL A 695 -4.45 -7.63 -2.75
CA VAL A 695 -4.12 -9.04 -2.55
C VAL A 695 -2.66 -9.28 -2.94
N MET A 696 -2.06 -10.36 -2.44
CA MET A 696 -0.68 -10.73 -2.79
C MET A 696 -0.51 -10.92 -4.31
N ALA A 697 -1.46 -11.62 -4.93
CA ALA A 697 -1.58 -11.79 -6.38
C ALA A 697 -3.03 -12.07 -6.73
N THR A 698 -3.42 -11.80 -7.96
CA THR A 698 -4.78 -12.11 -8.45
C THR A 698 -5.02 -13.61 -8.53
N LEU A 699 -3.99 -14.37 -8.92
CA LEU A 699 -3.94 -15.83 -8.84
C LEU A 699 -2.75 -16.24 -7.97
N LEU A 700 -3.03 -17.09 -6.99
CA LEU A 700 -2.03 -17.63 -6.07
C LEU A 700 -2.24 -19.15 -5.96
N ALA A 701 -1.22 -19.92 -6.31
CA ALA A 701 -1.15 -21.35 -6.02
C ALA A 701 -0.16 -21.58 -4.89
N GLU A 702 -0.62 -22.12 -3.77
CA GLU A 702 0.22 -22.57 -2.66
C GLU A 702 0.39 -24.08 -2.76
N ILE A 703 1.63 -24.52 -2.83
CA ILE A 703 2.00 -25.92 -3.08
C ILE A 703 2.64 -26.49 -1.81
N TYR A 704 1.97 -27.43 -1.21
CA TYR A 704 2.42 -28.16 -0.02
C TYR A 704 2.86 -29.57 -0.41
N GLY A 705 3.90 -30.09 0.23
CA GLY A 705 4.43 -31.40 -0.07
C GLY A 705 5.52 -31.81 0.92
N PRO A 706 5.98 -33.08 0.89
CA PRO A 706 6.87 -33.62 1.91
C PRO A 706 8.26 -32.95 1.92
N ASP A 707 8.82 -32.67 0.78
CA ASP A 707 10.16 -32.09 0.64
C ASP A 707 10.21 -30.97 -0.39
N ALA A 708 11.26 -30.16 -0.32
CA ALA A 708 11.40 -28.98 -1.16
C ALA A 708 11.56 -29.32 -2.66
N ALA A 709 12.24 -30.42 -2.99
CA ALA A 709 12.48 -30.81 -4.39
C ALA A 709 11.15 -31.16 -5.06
N THR A 710 10.32 -31.98 -4.39
CA THR A 710 8.99 -32.35 -4.89
C THR A 710 8.08 -31.13 -5.02
N ARG A 711 8.05 -30.23 -4.01
CA ARG A 711 7.23 -29.02 -4.08
C ARG A 711 7.63 -28.12 -5.25
N ARG A 712 8.93 -27.90 -5.46
CA ARG A 712 9.45 -27.06 -6.58
C ARG A 712 9.17 -27.68 -7.93
N ALA A 713 9.37 -29.00 -8.08
CA ALA A 713 9.06 -29.68 -9.33
C ALA A 713 7.55 -29.59 -9.68
N VAL A 714 6.67 -29.65 -8.68
CA VAL A 714 5.23 -29.40 -8.87
C VAL A 714 4.98 -27.93 -9.19
N ALA A 715 5.67 -27.00 -8.55
CA ALA A 715 5.54 -25.56 -8.80
C ALA A 715 5.93 -25.20 -10.25
N GLU A 716 7.02 -25.75 -10.77
CA GLU A 716 7.43 -25.56 -12.17
C GLU A 716 6.35 -26.04 -13.16
N LYS A 717 5.70 -27.16 -12.89
CA LYS A 717 4.59 -27.63 -13.70
C LYS A 717 3.35 -26.74 -13.58
N VAL A 718 3.03 -26.25 -12.39
CA VAL A 718 1.94 -25.28 -12.18
C VAL A 718 2.24 -23.96 -12.89
N GLU A 719 3.48 -23.50 -12.83
CA GLU A 719 3.95 -22.31 -13.55
C GLU A 719 3.81 -22.48 -15.08
N ALA A 720 4.17 -23.65 -15.60
CA ALA A 720 3.95 -23.99 -17.01
C ALA A 720 2.46 -24.02 -17.38
N ALA A 721 1.60 -24.52 -16.48
CA ALA A 721 0.15 -24.47 -16.66
C ALA A 721 -0.37 -23.03 -16.70
N PHE A 722 0.11 -22.16 -15.82
CA PHE A 722 -0.23 -20.73 -15.86
C PHE A 722 0.19 -20.08 -17.18
N ARG A 723 1.43 -20.33 -17.65
CA ARG A 723 1.95 -19.81 -18.92
C ARG A 723 1.17 -20.28 -20.15
N SER A 724 0.50 -21.43 -20.07
CA SER A 724 -0.30 -21.96 -21.19
C SER A 724 -1.63 -21.24 -21.39
N VAL A 725 -2.09 -20.45 -20.41
CA VAL A 725 -3.35 -19.70 -20.47
C VAL A 725 -3.06 -18.26 -20.92
N PRO A 726 -3.54 -17.82 -22.09
CA PRO A 726 -3.09 -16.57 -22.73
C PRO A 726 -3.36 -15.28 -21.95
N PHE A 727 -4.36 -15.26 -21.06
CA PHE A 727 -4.74 -14.08 -20.27
C PHE A 727 -4.15 -14.10 -18.86
N ILE A 728 -3.33 -15.11 -18.52
CA ILE A 728 -2.55 -15.15 -17.28
C ILE A 728 -1.16 -14.59 -17.59
N VAL A 729 -0.77 -13.59 -16.85
CA VAL A 729 0.45 -12.80 -17.06
C VAL A 729 1.22 -12.62 -15.73
N ASP A 730 2.43 -12.07 -15.80
CA ASP A 730 3.25 -11.73 -14.62
C ASP A 730 3.47 -12.92 -13.68
N ILE A 731 3.73 -14.08 -14.27
CA ILE A 731 3.91 -15.35 -13.54
C ILE A 731 5.26 -15.34 -12.82
N ASP A 732 5.25 -15.68 -11.55
CA ASP A 732 6.43 -15.70 -10.69
C ASP A 732 6.32 -16.78 -9.61
N ASN A 733 7.44 -17.12 -8.98
CA ASN A 733 7.51 -18.12 -7.92
C ASN A 733 8.23 -17.58 -6.66
N SER A 734 8.07 -18.27 -5.53
CA SER A 734 8.59 -17.86 -4.23
C SER A 734 10.07 -18.17 -4.00
N TYR A 735 10.69 -19.00 -4.83
CA TYR A 735 12.03 -19.51 -4.58
C TYR A 735 13.12 -18.95 -5.51
N GLY A 736 12.76 -18.31 -6.64
CA GLY A 736 13.71 -17.68 -7.54
C GLY A 736 14.79 -18.62 -8.06
N THR A 737 16.02 -18.10 -8.16
CA THR A 737 17.20 -18.82 -8.60
C THR A 737 18.30 -18.81 -7.54
N ALA A 738 19.19 -19.80 -7.54
CA ALA A 738 20.31 -19.85 -6.59
C ALA A 738 21.46 -18.95 -7.07
N ALA A 739 21.70 -17.84 -6.35
CA ALA A 739 22.82 -16.94 -6.62
C ALA A 739 24.19 -17.63 -6.48
N ARG A 740 25.18 -17.11 -7.18
CA ARG A 740 26.59 -17.46 -6.93
C ARG A 740 27.07 -16.80 -5.66
N ARG A 741 27.81 -17.50 -4.83
CA ARG A 741 28.36 -17.02 -3.58
C ARG A 741 29.82 -17.44 -3.45
N LEU A 742 30.63 -16.61 -2.81
CA LEU A 742 32.02 -16.94 -2.46
C LEU A 742 32.10 -17.28 -0.98
N ARG A 743 32.71 -18.39 -0.65
CA ARG A 743 33.02 -18.78 0.72
C ARG A 743 34.52 -18.66 0.98
N ALA A 744 34.87 -17.80 1.92
CA ALA A 744 36.22 -17.74 2.47
C ALA A 744 36.32 -18.73 3.63
N THR A 745 37.20 -19.72 3.49
CA THR A 745 37.48 -20.71 4.55
C THR A 745 38.83 -20.41 5.14
N ILE A 746 38.93 -20.49 6.46
CA ILE A 746 40.18 -20.23 7.23
C ILE A 746 40.78 -21.58 7.56
N SER A 747 42.11 -21.70 7.34
CA SER A 747 42.87 -22.91 7.66
C SER A 747 43.40 -22.82 9.08
N THR A 748 42.91 -23.68 9.98
CA THR A 748 43.36 -23.74 11.37
C THR A 748 44.86 -24.04 11.47
N ASP A 749 45.38 -24.95 10.63
CA ASP A 749 46.78 -25.32 10.63
C ASP A 749 47.67 -24.11 10.24
N ASP A 750 47.22 -23.32 9.24
CA ASP A 750 47.92 -22.11 8.80
C ASP A 750 47.85 -21.00 9.89
N LEU A 751 46.69 -20.85 10.59
CA LEU A 751 46.56 -19.93 11.72
C LEU A 751 47.58 -20.25 12.84
N GLU A 752 47.68 -21.54 13.21
CA GLU A 752 48.66 -21.98 14.23
C GLU A 752 50.08 -21.78 13.76
N PHE A 753 50.42 -22.12 12.51
CA PHE A 753 51.74 -21.96 11.93
C PHE A 753 52.20 -20.49 11.93
N PHE A 754 51.33 -19.60 11.45
CA PHE A 754 51.62 -18.16 11.34
C PHE A 754 51.28 -17.39 12.64
N ARG A 755 50.68 -18.04 13.66
CA ARG A 755 50.29 -17.44 14.95
C ARG A 755 49.32 -16.27 14.77
N VAL A 756 48.32 -16.43 13.93
CA VAL A 756 47.29 -15.45 13.62
C VAL A 756 46.02 -15.78 14.38
N GLU A 757 45.38 -14.79 14.95
CA GLU A 757 44.05 -14.94 15.56
C GLU A 757 42.94 -14.96 14.49
N GLU A 758 42.03 -15.90 14.56
CA GLU A 758 40.91 -16.04 13.61
C GLU A 758 40.04 -14.78 13.53
N ALA A 759 39.84 -14.11 14.67
CA ALA A 759 39.08 -12.86 14.74
C ALA A 759 39.70 -11.75 13.86
N ASP A 760 41.05 -11.66 13.81
CA ASP A 760 41.75 -10.66 12.98
C ASP A 760 41.57 -10.96 11.48
N VAL A 761 41.50 -12.22 11.09
CA VAL A 761 41.20 -12.63 9.70
C VAL A 761 39.78 -12.24 9.34
N LEU A 762 38.81 -12.58 10.16
CA LEU A 762 37.38 -12.27 9.93
C LEU A 762 37.16 -10.76 9.86
N ASP A 763 37.73 -9.99 10.80
CA ASP A 763 37.64 -8.53 10.81
C ASP A 763 38.27 -7.92 9.55
N THR A 764 39.43 -8.43 9.10
CA THR A 764 40.09 -7.97 7.88
C THR A 764 39.18 -8.19 6.66
N ILE A 765 38.59 -9.37 6.52
CA ILE A 765 37.66 -9.68 5.41
C ILE A 765 36.44 -8.77 5.48
N ALA A 766 35.88 -8.59 6.67
CA ALA A 766 34.71 -7.72 6.88
C ALA A 766 35.01 -6.26 6.48
N ILE A 767 36.18 -5.73 6.88
CA ILE A 767 36.57 -4.35 6.55
C ILE A 767 36.76 -4.19 5.04
N LEU A 768 37.44 -5.15 4.39
CA LEU A 768 37.77 -5.07 2.95
C LEU A 768 36.55 -5.10 2.05
N ASN A 769 35.50 -5.84 2.43
CA ASN A 769 34.27 -6.03 1.62
C ASN A 769 33.06 -5.22 2.11
N GLY A 770 32.81 -5.24 3.44
CA GLY A 770 31.66 -4.56 4.03
C GLY A 770 31.93 -3.15 4.54
N GLY A 771 33.23 -2.85 4.80
CA GLY A 771 33.62 -1.64 5.50
C GLY A 771 33.30 -1.68 7.00
N MET A 772 34.00 -0.87 7.77
CA MET A 772 33.84 -0.73 9.23
C MET A 772 33.64 0.74 9.61
N THR A 773 32.56 1.05 10.31
CA THR A 773 32.35 2.37 10.92
C THR A 773 33.17 2.44 12.21
N VAL A 774 34.15 3.34 12.27
CA VAL A 774 35.07 3.50 13.41
C VAL A 774 34.72 4.70 14.29
N GLY A 775 33.74 5.49 13.92
CA GLY A 775 33.23 6.63 14.66
C GLY A 775 32.41 7.57 13.80
N TYR A 776 32.10 8.73 14.36
CA TYR A 776 31.32 9.78 13.70
C TYR A 776 32.06 11.11 13.80
N SER A 777 32.01 11.89 12.75
CA SER A 777 32.53 13.25 12.74
C SER A 777 31.59 14.22 13.43
N HIS A 778 32.11 15.06 14.29
CA HIS A 778 31.38 16.05 15.09
C HIS A 778 31.59 17.47 14.55
N ARG A 779 31.38 17.70 13.27
CA ARG A 779 31.58 19.04 12.67
C ARG A 779 30.44 20.04 12.99
N GLY A 780 29.42 19.64 13.76
CA GLY A 780 28.34 20.53 14.15
C GLY A 780 27.35 20.91 13.04
N GLU A 781 27.52 20.41 11.85
CA GLU A 781 26.70 20.68 10.67
C GLU A 781 25.92 19.45 10.25
N GLY A 782 24.71 19.69 9.73
CA GLY A 782 23.83 18.64 9.22
C GLY A 782 22.93 18.00 10.28
N ARG A 783 21.89 17.30 9.81
CA ARG A 783 20.88 16.67 10.67
C ARG A 783 21.13 15.19 10.94
N ARG A 784 22.17 14.60 10.31
CA ARG A 784 22.63 13.23 10.55
C ARG A 784 24.09 13.20 10.97
N PRO A 785 24.48 12.27 11.84
CA PRO A 785 25.89 12.02 12.11
C PRO A 785 26.62 11.67 10.80
N LEU A 786 27.81 12.19 10.62
CA LEU A 786 28.67 11.88 9.49
C LEU A 786 29.58 10.70 9.89
N PRO A 787 29.35 9.46 9.39
CA PRO A 787 30.17 8.33 9.77
C PRO A 787 31.60 8.46 9.24
N ILE A 788 32.56 7.94 9.99
CA ILE A 788 33.94 7.72 9.57
C ILE A 788 34.07 6.22 9.31
N ARG A 789 34.31 5.83 8.05
CA ARG A 789 34.35 4.42 7.65
C ARG A 789 35.72 4.07 7.03
N ILE A 790 36.21 2.92 7.42
CA ILE A 790 37.32 2.26 6.74
C ILE A 790 36.72 1.29 5.75
N GLU A 791 36.92 1.56 4.47
CA GLU A 791 36.34 0.71 3.39
C GLU A 791 37.12 0.90 2.09
N ARG A 792 37.20 -0.15 1.28
CA ARG A 792 37.67 -0.03 -0.10
C ARG A 792 36.63 0.65 -0.99
N PRO A 793 37.07 1.49 -1.96
CA PRO A 793 36.13 1.99 -2.98
C PRO A 793 35.41 0.84 -3.68
N ARG A 794 34.12 1.02 -3.99
CA ARG A 794 33.28 -0.04 -4.58
C ARG A 794 33.90 -0.65 -5.86
N ALA A 795 34.48 0.17 -6.71
CA ALA A 795 35.14 -0.29 -7.94
C ALA A 795 36.33 -1.23 -7.67
N GLU A 796 36.92 -1.15 -6.47
CA GLU A 796 38.08 -1.93 -6.04
C GLU A 796 37.68 -3.13 -5.16
N ARG A 797 36.42 -3.33 -4.82
CA ARG A 797 35.92 -4.49 -4.04
C ARG A 797 35.93 -5.73 -4.90
N ARG A 798 37.10 -6.21 -5.26
CA ARG A 798 37.31 -7.43 -6.06
C ARG A 798 38.12 -8.42 -5.26
N LEU A 799 37.90 -9.70 -5.51
CA LEU A 799 38.75 -10.78 -5.03
C LEU A 799 39.95 -10.87 -5.98
N ASP A 800 40.94 -10.01 -5.75
CA ASP A 800 42.16 -9.89 -6.53
C ASP A 800 43.42 -10.12 -5.65
N GLU A 801 44.60 -10.05 -6.25
CA GLU A 801 45.86 -10.19 -5.53
C GLU A 801 45.99 -9.18 -4.38
N ARG A 802 45.46 -7.94 -4.54
CA ARG A 802 45.50 -6.92 -3.50
C ARG A 802 44.65 -7.29 -2.28
N PHE A 803 43.56 -8.02 -2.49
CA PHE A 803 42.74 -8.56 -1.39
C PHE A 803 43.56 -9.59 -0.60
N LEU A 804 44.22 -10.54 -1.30
CA LEU A 804 44.99 -11.63 -0.66
C LEU A 804 46.28 -11.16 -0.02
N THR A 805 46.95 -10.13 -0.54
CA THR A 805 48.17 -9.57 0.02
C THR A 805 47.94 -8.54 1.15
N THR A 806 46.67 -8.37 1.60
CA THR A 806 46.39 -7.48 2.74
C THR A 806 47.00 -8.03 4.03
N PRO A 807 47.77 -7.21 4.76
CA PRO A 807 48.48 -7.66 5.97
C PRO A 807 47.51 -7.86 7.13
N ILE A 808 47.64 -8.99 7.79
CA ILE A 808 46.95 -9.33 9.06
C ILE A 808 47.99 -9.47 10.18
N PRO A 809 47.61 -9.18 11.45
CA PRO A 809 48.59 -9.27 12.55
C PRO A 809 48.96 -10.71 12.86
N ALA A 810 50.24 -10.96 13.02
CA ALA A 810 50.77 -12.23 13.54
C ALA A 810 51.37 -12.02 14.95
N ASN A 811 51.05 -12.90 15.89
CA ASN A 811 51.54 -12.90 17.24
C ASN A 811 52.93 -13.51 17.30
N VAL A 812 53.91 -12.74 16.85
CA VAL A 812 55.34 -13.13 17.00
C VAL A 812 55.83 -12.61 18.34
N LEU A 813 56.95 -13.14 18.85
CA LEU A 813 57.48 -12.90 20.19
C LEU A 813 57.37 -11.44 20.73
N PRO A 814 57.29 -11.20 22.06
CA PRO A 814 57.11 -9.87 22.62
C PRO A 814 58.11 -8.85 22.08
N GLY A 815 57.64 -7.86 21.35
CA GLY A 815 58.43 -6.80 20.74
C GLY A 815 58.55 -6.85 19.20
N ASP A 816 58.19 -7.96 18.57
CA ASP A 816 58.21 -8.11 17.10
C ASP A 816 56.79 -8.19 16.57
N ARG A 817 56.31 -7.16 15.89
CA ARG A 817 55.02 -7.16 15.23
C ARG A 817 55.16 -7.73 13.83
N GLY A 818 55.02 -9.05 13.73
CA GLY A 818 54.92 -9.73 12.45
C GLY A 818 53.59 -9.43 11.74
N VAL A 819 53.62 -9.36 10.47
CA VAL A 819 52.41 -9.36 9.59
C VAL A 819 52.53 -10.53 8.64
N VAL A 820 51.39 -11.12 8.31
CA VAL A 820 51.26 -12.21 7.36
C VAL A 820 50.23 -11.79 6.33
N GLU A 821 50.29 -12.29 5.13
CA GLU A 821 49.29 -12.00 4.10
C GLU A 821 48.00 -12.78 4.35
N LEU A 822 46.86 -12.16 4.08
CA LEU A 822 45.55 -12.78 4.24
C LEU A 822 45.43 -14.07 3.43
N GLY A 823 46.05 -14.12 2.23
CA GLY A 823 46.07 -15.28 1.36
C GLY A 823 46.84 -16.48 1.89
N ASP A 824 47.72 -16.29 2.89
CA ASP A 824 48.46 -17.40 3.53
C ASP A 824 47.53 -18.24 4.46
N VAL A 825 46.45 -17.66 4.97
CA VAL A 825 45.54 -18.33 5.94
C VAL A 825 44.13 -18.53 5.40
N VAL A 826 43.77 -17.92 4.26
CA VAL A 826 42.41 -17.94 3.69
C VAL A 826 42.37 -18.57 2.32
N ARG A 827 41.42 -19.46 2.11
CA ARG A 827 41.10 -20.04 0.81
C ARG A 827 39.71 -19.65 0.41
N VAL A 828 39.50 -19.19 -0.83
CA VAL A 828 38.18 -18.78 -1.33
C VAL A 828 37.72 -19.78 -2.38
N ALA A 829 36.50 -20.28 -2.19
CA ALA A 829 35.83 -21.20 -3.10
C ALA A 829 34.46 -20.64 -3.54
N GLU A 830 34.06 -21.00 -4.74
CA GLU A 830 32.73 -20.67 -5.24
C GLU A 830 31.71 -21.71 -4.77
N GLU A 831 30.56 -21.27 -4.29
CA GLU A 831 29.41 -22.09 -3.95
C GLU A 831 28.11 -21.45 -4.44
N ARG A 832 27.02 -22.19 -4.38
CA ARG A 832 25.68 -21.62 -4.61
C ARG A 832 24.98 -21.33 -3.29
N ALA A 833 24.30 -20.20 -3.25
CA ALA A 833 23.42 -19.83 -2.14
C ALA A 833 22.24 -20.82 -2.04
N SER A 834 21.66 -20.93 -0.88
CA SER A 834 20.41 -21.69 -0.69
C SER A 834 19.26 -20.96 -1.41
N LEU A 835 18.29 -21.72 -1.90
CA LEU A 835 17.04 -21.13 -2.34
C LEU A 835 16.23 -20.68 -1.12
N PRO A 836 15.53 -19.55 -1.17
CA PRO A 836 14.65 -19.10 -0.09
C PRO A 836 13.61 -20.15 0.26
N VAL A 837 13.28 -20.25 1.54
CA VAL A 837 12.23 -21.15 2.06
C VAL A 837 11.06 -20.30 2.51
N PHE A 838 9.92 -20.49 1.85
CA PHE A 838 8.66 -19.89 2.26
C PHE A 838 7.86 -20.85 3.14
N ARG A 839 7.20 -20.32 4.17
CA ARG A 839 6.33 -21.09 5.05
C ARG A 839 5.06 -20.30 5.39
N ARG A 840 3.96 -21.01 5.58
CA ARG A 840 2.70 -20.46 6.05
C ARG A 840 2.14 -21.29 7.20
N ASN A 841 1.81 -20.64 8.29
CA ASN A 841 1.24 -21.27 9.49
C ASN A 841 2.05 -22.49 9.98
N GLY A 842 3.38 -22.43 9.94
CA GLY A 842 4.27 -23.52 10.36
C GLY A 842 4.51 -24.61 9.31
N ARG A 843 3.94 -24.50 8.11
CA ARG A 843 4.10 -25.49 7.01
C ARG A 843 4.93 -24.89 5.88
N ALA A 844 5.92 -25.63 5.42
CA ALA A 844 6.68 -25.25 4.23
C ALA A 844 5.80 -25.32 2.98
N ALA A 845 5.85 -24.29 2.17
CA ALA A 845 5.09 -24.17 0.93
C ALA A 845 5.94 -23.53 -0.16
N GLU A 846 5.59 -23.77 -1.42
CA GLU A 846 6.05 -22.95 -2.54
C GLU A 846 4.85 -22.22 -3.12
N MET A 847 5.06 -20.96 -3.53
CA MET A 847 4.01 -20.15 -4.14
C MET A 847 4.29 -19.94 -5.62
N VAL A 848 3.24 -20.04 -6.43
CA VAL A 848 3.21 -19.55 -7.81
C VAL A 848 2.17 -18.45 -7.87
N THR A 849 2.59 -17.27 -8.24
CA THR A 849 1.75 -16.07 -8.33
C THR A 849 1.57 -15.65 -9.77
N ALA A 850 0.43 -15.06 -10.10
CA ALA A 850 0.20 -14.49 -11.41
C ALA A 850 -0.88 -13.40 -11.36
N GLU A 851 -0.89 -12.57 -12.41
CA GLU A 851 -1.93 -11.56 -12.64
C GLU A 851 -2.77 -11.95 -13.86
N LEU A 852 -3.91 -11.27 -14.01
CA LEU A 852 -4.80 -11.46 -15.14
C LEU A 852 -4.84 -10.19 -16.00
N ALA A 853 -4.91 -10.34 -17.31
CA ALA A 853 -5.01 -9.21 -18.25
C ALA A 853 -5.91 -9.55 -19.43
N GLY A 854 -6.68 -8.56 -19.91
CA GLY A 854 -7.56 -8.69 -21.07
C GLY A 854 -9.01 -8.98 -20.71
N ASP A 855 -9.71 -9.80 -21.50
CA ASP A 855 -11.17 -9.96 -21.40
C ASP A 855 -11.62 -10.77 -20.17
N PHE A 856 -10.75 -11.65 -19.65
CA PHE A 856 -11.07 -12.58 -18.55
C PHE A 856 -10.28 -12.27 -17.26
N GLU A 857 -10.35 -11.04 -16.79
CA GLU A 857 -9.56 -10.55 -15.64
C GLU A 857 -10.12 -10.94 -14.26
N ALA A 858 -11.19 -11.72 -14.19
CA ALA A 858 -11.68 -12.19 -12.89
C ALA A 858 -10.98 -13.47 -12.44
N PRO A 859 -10.59 -13.58 -11.15
CA PRO A 859 -9.90 -14.75 -10.61
C PRO A 859 -10.58 -16.08 -10.93
N LEU A 860 -11.92 -16.09 -10.94
CA LEU A 860 -12.73 -17.28 -11.27
C LEU A 860 -12.35 -17.91 -12.63
N TYR A 861 -12.19 -17.09 -13.67
CA TYR A 861 -11.83 -17.59 -14.99
C TYR A 861 -10.39 -18.12 -15.04
N GLY A 862 -9.48 -17.43 -14.37
CA GLY A 862 -8.09 -17.89 -14.20
C GLY A 862 -8.04 -19.25 -13.52
N MET A 863 -8.71 -19.37 -12.36
CA MET A 863 -8.77 -20.62 -11.57
C MET A 863 -9.36 -21.77 -12.38
N LEU A 864 -10.49 -21.57 -13.05
CA LEU A 864 -11.13 -22.62 -13.86
C LEU A 864 -10.29 -23.04 -15.07
N SER A 865 -9.62 -22.09 -15.74
CA SER A 865 -8.76 -22.38 -16.88
C SER A 865 -7.50 -23.14 -16.46
N VAL A 866 -6.84 -22.73 -15.37
CA VAL A 866 -5.68 -23.42 -14.80
C VAL A 866 -6.06 -24.83 -14.33
N GLN A 867 -7.21 -24.98 -13.64
CA GLN A 867 -7.72 -26.28 -13.20
C GLN A 867 -7.85 -27.25 -14.39
N ALA A 868 -8.47 -26.79 -15.49
CA ALA A 868 -8.64 -27.63 -16.68
C ALA A 868 -7.31 -28.06 -17.28
N VAL A 869 -6.29 -27.20 -17.29
CA VAL A 869 -4.93 -27.55 -17.74
C VAL A 869 -4.30 -28.57 -16.80
N ILE A 870 -4.32 -28.33 -15.49
CA ILE A 870 -3.74 -29.24 -14.47
C ILE A 870 -4.40 -30.62 -14.50
N ASP A 871 -5.70 -30.69 -14.76
CA ASP A 871 -6.43 -31.96 -14.84
C ASP A 871 -6.01 -32.81 -16.03
N THR A 872 -5.59 -32.19 -17.13
CA THR A 872 -5.18 -32.83 -18.37
C THR A 872 -3.68 -32.98 -18.53
N GLN A 873 -2.89 -32.30 -17.71
CA GLN A 873 -1.41 -32.31 -17.78
C GLN A 873 -0.84 -33.65 -17.33
N ASP A 874 0.23 -34.11 -17.99
CA ASP A 874 1.00 -35.24 -17.55
C ASP A 874 1.92 -34.89 -16.37
N TRP A 875 1.72 -35.56 -15.25
CA TRP A 875 2.50 -35.36 -14.01
C TRP A 875 3.74 -36.27 -13.97
N GLY A 876 3.84 -37.29 -14.83
CA GLY A 876 4.95 -38.27 -14.80
C GLY A 876 5.04 -38.96 -13.43
N ASP A 877 6.24 -38.97 -12.85
CA ASP A 877 6.50 -39.55 -11.53
C ASP A 877 6.12 -38.66 -10.36
N LEU A 878 5.69 -37.40 -10.62
CA LEU A 878 5.26 -36.48 -9.58
C LEU A 878 3.84 -36.80 -9.09
N PRO A 879 3.55 -36.64 -7.79
CA PRO A 879 2.20 -36.78 -7.30
C PRO A 879 1.27 -35.76 -7.93
N LYS A 880 0.14 -36.19 -8.50
CA LYS A 880 -0.87 -35.28 -9.01
C LYS A 880 -1.41 -34.46 -7.85
N PRO A 881 -1.33 -33.12 -7.92
CA PRO A 881 -1.78 -32.27 -6.83
C PRO A 881 -3.30 -32.37 -6.66
N GLN A 882 -3.75 -32.46 -5.42
CA GLN A 882 -5.15 -32.25 -5.07
C GLN A 882 -5.36 -30.74 -5.00
N ILE A 883 -6.24 -30.23 -5.84
CA ILE A 883 -6.50 -28.80 -5.91
C ILE A 883 -7.72 -28.48 -5.06
N SER A 884 -7.56 -27.60 -4.12
CA SER A 884 -8.62 -26.98 -3.38
C SER A 884 -8.77 -25.54 -3.83
N LEU A 885 -9.87 -25.23 -4.51
CA LEU A 885 -10.18 -23.86 -4.94
C LEU A 885 -10.72 -23.09 -3.75
N HIS A 886 -9.87 -22.32 -3.09
CA HIS A 886 -10.30 -21.39 -2.05
C HIS A 886 -10.26 -19.97 -2.62
N GLY A 887 -11.37 -19.25 -2.52
CA GLY A 887 -11.39 -17.84 -2.79
C GLY A 887 -10.71 -17.10 -1.66
N GLN A 888 -9.63 -16.38 -1.95
CA GLN A 888 -8.76 -15.58 -1.08
C GLN A 888 -8.10 -16.28 0.14
N PRO A 889 -6.83 -15.96 0.46
CA PRO A 889 -6.16 -16.49 1.64
C PRO A 889 -6.87 -16.00 2.91
N GLY A 890 -7.68 -16.80 3.49
CA GLY A 890 -8.49 -16.52 4.68
C GLY A 890 -9.59 -17.53 4.98
N ASP A 891 -9.96 -18.34 4.02
CA ASP A 891 -11.00 -19.37 4.20
C ASP A 891 -10.37 -20.75 4.50
N GLU A 892 -9.81 -20.89 5.69
CA GLU A 892 -9.45 -22.20 6.22
C GLU A 892 -10.60 -22.79 7.05
N ARG A 893 -11.52 -23.45 6.36
CA ARG A 893 -12.30 -24.54 6.93
C ARG A 893 -12.23 -25.73 5.96
N ALA A 894 -11.13 -26.43 6.01
CA ALA A 894 -11.07 -27.79 5.50
C ALA A 894 -10.14 -28.61 6.38
N PRO A 895 -10.47 -29.89 6.61
CA PRO A 895 -9.88 -30.78 7.60
C PRO A 895 -8.40 -31.09 7.42
#